data_18a6652844d21be3ffccf022b327edca
#
_entry.id   18a6652844d21be3ffccf022b327edca
#
_cell.length_a   1.000
_cell.length_b   1.000
_cell.length_c   1.000
_cell.angle_alpha   90.00
_cell.angle_beta   90.00
_cell.angle_gamma   90.00
#
_symmetry.space_group_name_H-M   'P 1'
#
loop_
_entity.id
_entity.type
_entity.pdbx_description
1 polymer ?
#
loop_
_entity_poly.entity_id
_entity_poly.type
_entity_poly.pdbx_seq_one_letter_code
_entity_poly.pdbx_strand_id
1 'polypeptide(L)'
;MNFFPSTSKAVAFAMAFAVLGCQPASENPSPPSWGAIMPIQVGASSSTWIVQDWLAPGENVDHIVYCTSPDACDTLLMQDGQITLPGAPSSGLGVLKLTVQGEERMVPVLSKGEVRHTFTFAASLAPQPKSSLEIVGDLTGWTPQPAKKAEDGSFVYEAILRPGNHPYQWVVDGEWILDPANKDRMSNGMGGWNSAVRVTAPLPPQLQAFEKEGKLFFQTDGAAEVLVTVDNMLVHHGAHEDAITLPVMLAGFDEGRHHVRAWAAHEGGISQDLLIPTEGNTPLTDPARLTRSDWHSATMYFLMVDRFVNGDKDNDEPVNDPDILPMANHFGGDLQGVAAKVDEAYFENLGMNTVWISPVTQNAEGAWGYWQDSARTDVTSRFSGYHGYWPVSCTEVDRRFGSNDAMTHLTDVAHENGMNVLLDYVGNHVHEDHPLMDLHPDWTTELYLPDGSLNTERWDEYRLTTWFDTFMPTLDLERPEVAEAMSDSAAWWATHSGIDGFRHDATKHISEVFWRKLTTKLKAAQAQTGKRLFQIGETYGSPDLIGSYLSSGMLDAQFDFNLYDKLVGAIAFDDGSWADLVATNEASLATYGAHHLMGNITGNQDRPRFTSLADGTLDVNEDMKFQGWTRDIQHGGDDGYAKMRLLMSYLMSVPGIPCVYYGDEIADVGGNDPDNRRMMRFDNLNEEETRTKQWTADWAKLRRSRMSMLYGTTTFEILDEHVLHIRRTYLNEVTDLFLNRDSEPHALPSDHAAATTLAGMLSTEGTLPAFGAVAFDTTL
;
A
#
# COMPACT_ATOMS: atom_id res chain seq x y z
N MET A 1 15.81 67.32 -24.35
CA MET A 1 15.04 68.45 -23.82
C MET A 1 13.99 67.87 -22.87
N ASN A 2 14.26 67.95 -21.60
CA ASN A 2 13.51 68.57 -20.49
C ASN A 2 11.96 68.38 -20.56
N PHE A 3 11.19 67.87 -19.61
CA PHE A 3 11.09 68.18 -18.18
C PHE A 3 10.23 67.13 -17.46
N PHE A 4 10.58 66.73 -16.25
CA PHE A 4 9.67 66.27 -15.18
C PHE A 4 8.88 67.49 -14.60
N PRO A 5 7.72 67.34 -13.94
CA PRO A 5 7.79 67.12 -12.52
C PRO A 5 6.67 66.20 -11.91
N SER A 6 7.06 65.72 -10.75
CA SER A 6 6.35 65.05 -9.64
C SER A 6 5.03 65.67 -9.18
N THR A 7 4.08 64.82 -8.70
CA THR A 7 3.30 65.10 -7.48
C THR A 7 2.82 63.79 -6.82
N SER A 8 3.30 63.59 -5.59
CA SER A 8 2.80 62.62 -4.62
C SER A 8 1.39 63.00 -4.11
N LYS A 9 0.49 61.98 -4.03
CA LYS A 9 -0.63 62.01 -3.10
C LYS A 9 -0.63 60.77 -2.25
N ALA A 10 -0.25 60.94 -1.00
CA ALA A 10 -0.42 59.97 0.05
C ALA A 10 -1.93 59.91 0.40
N VAL A 11 -2.52 58.72 0.33
CA VAL A 11 -3.83 58.42 0.93
C VAL A 11 -3.60 57.59 2.19
N ALA A 12 -3.85 58.24 3.33
CA ALA A 12 -3.85 57.57 4.61
C ALA A 12 -5.10 56.72 4.77
N PHE A 13 -4.91 55.38 4.87
CA PHE A 13 -5.98 54.49 5.34
C PHE A 13 -5.87 54.35 6.85
N ALA A 14 -6.90 54.81 7.55
CA ALA A 14 -7.06 54.61 8.97
C ALA A 14 -7.51 53.15 9.22
N MET A 15 -6.67 52.37 9.86
CA MET A 15 -7.04 51.07 10.40
C MET A 15 -7.84 51.28 11.69
N ALA A 16 -9.13 50.94 11.65
CA ALA A 16 -9.92 50.75 12.87
C ALA A 16 -9.55 49.41 13.50
N PHE A 17 -8.85 49.44 14.63
CA PHE A 17 -8.67 48.26 15.48
C PHE A 17 -10.02 47.92 16.15
N ALA A 18 -10.65 46.86 15.66
CA ALA A 18 -11.69 46.17 16.41
C ALA A 18 -11.00 45.31 17.48
N VAL A 19 -11.18 45.69 18.74
CA VAL A 19 -10.81 44.89 19.91
C VAL A 19 -11.77 43.69 19.93
N LEU A 20 -11.38 42.56 19.36
CA LEU A 20 -12.01 41.27 19.60
C LEU A 20 -11.57 40.81 20.99
N GLY A 21 -12.55 40.70 21.90
CA GLY A 21 -12.34 40.22 23.24
C GLY A 21 -11.76 38.81 23.24
N CYS A 22 -10.74 38.61 24.06
CA CYS A 22 -10.22 37.30 24.40
C CYS A 22 -11.34 36.46 25.00
N GLN A 23 -11.83 35.43 24.29
CA GLN A 23 -12.46 34.30 24.92
C GLN A 23 -11.36 33.49 25.60
N PRO A 24 -11.57 32.95 26.81
CA PRO A 24 -10.62 32.05 27.41
C PRO A 24 -10.49 30.81 26.54
N ALA A 25 -9.25 30.42 26.24
CA ALA A 25 -8.96 29.17 25.57
C ALA A 25 -9.58 28.01 26.38
N SER A 26 -10.27 27.11 25.70
CA SER A 26 -10.74 25.88 26.30
C SER A 26 -9.51 25.07 26.78
N GLU A 27 -9.51 24.69 28.06
CA GLU A 27 -8.37 23.99 28.72
C GLU A 27 -8.20 22.51 28.32
N ASN A 28 -8.76 22.06 27.21
CA ASN A 28 -8.48 20.71 26.69
C ASN A 28 -7.69 20.85 25.39
N PRO A 29 -6.42 20.38 25.38
CA PRO A 29 -5.67 20.30 24.13
C PRO A 29 -6.40 19.33 23.20
N SER A 30 -6.72 19.78 22.00
CA SER A 30 -7.17 18.89 20.93
C SER A 30 -6.09 17.85 20.69
N PRO A 31 -6.44 16.55 20.52
CA PRO A 31 -5.46 15.53 20.19
C PRO A 31 -4.67 15.95 18.94
N PRO A 32 -3.40 15.54 18.81
CA PRO A 32 -2.60 15.93 17.67
C PRO A 32 -3.31 15.58 16.38
N SER A 33 -3.45 16.55 15.50
CA SER A 33 -4.23 16.49 14.26
C SER A 33 -3.72 15.48 13.22
N TRP A 34 -2.59 14.78 13.47
CA TRP A 34 -1.93 13.87 12.55
C TRP A 34 -2.23 12.38 12.79
N GLY A 35 -3.25 12.05 13.57
CA GLY A 35 -3.81 10.69 13.71
C GLY A 35 -3.03 9.78 14.67
N ALA A 36 -3.37 8.50 14.64
CA ALA A 36 -2.75 7.49 15.48
C ALA A 36 -1.28 7.25 15.09
N ILE A 37 -0.39 7.18 16.08
CA ILE A 37 0.99 6.78 15.87
C ILE A 37 1.01 5.30 15.46
N MET A 38 1.76 4.97 14.41
CA MET A 38 1.97 3.58 14.01
C MET A 38 2.73 2.83 15.09
N PRO A 39 2.30 1.62 15.49
CA PRO A 39 3.10 0.75 16.31
C PRO A 39 4.46 0.46 15.66
N ILE A 40 5.50 0.33 16.47
CA ILE A 40 6.81 -0.10 15.98
C ILE A 40 7.00 -1.59 16.24
N GLN A 41 7.62 -2.27 15.30
CA GLN A 41 7.96 -3.68 15.41
C GLN A 41 9.44 -3.84 15.66
N VAL A 42 9.77 -4.49 16.79
CA VAL A 42 11.15 -4.65 17.27
C VAL A 42 11.54 -6.13 17.24
N GLY A 43 12.69 -6.41 16.64
CA GLY A 43 13.27 -7.75 16.61
C GLY A 43 13.99 -8.13 17.92
N ALA A 44 14.58 -9.32 17.92
CA ALA A 44 15.33 -9.83 19.07
C ALA A 44 16.62 -9.02 19.38
N SER A 45 17.13 -8.28 18.39
CA SER A 45 18.33 -7.43 18.53
C SER A 45 17.96 -5.98 18.82
N SER A 46 18.93 -5.23 19.36
CA SER A 46 18.76 -3.78 19.55
C SER A 46 18.52 -3.07 18.22
N SER A 47 17.67 -2.06 18.25
CA SER A 47 17.29 -1.27 17.07
C SER A 47 17.28 0.23 17.40
N THR A 48 17.60 1.05 16.40
CA THR A 48 17.65 2.51 16.55
C THR A 48 16.44 3.14 15.85
N TRP A 49 15.83 4.13 16.51
CA TRP A 49 14.60 4.79 16.07
C TRP A 49 14.76 6.31 16.11
N ILE A 50 14.16 6.98 15.14
CA ILE A 50 14.18 8.44 15.03
C ILE A 50 12.98 9.00 15.77
N VAL A 51 13.23 9.80 16.80
CA VAL A 51 12.19 10.33 17.69
C VAL A 51 11.25 11.29 16.97
N GLN A 52 11.79 12.06 16.00
CA GLN A 52 11.01 13.00 15.20
C GLN A 52 9.86 12.34 14.43
N ASP A 53 9.93 11.03 14.13
CA ASP A 53 8.87 10.30 13.44
C ASP A 53 7.53 10.34 14.23
N TRP A 54 7.58 10.49 15.56
CA TRP A 54 6.41 10.54 16.45
C TRP A 54 5.98 11.94 16.88
N LEU A 55 6.62 12.98 16.36
CA LEU A 55 6.40 14.38 16.75
C LEU A 55 5.73 15.18 15.63
N ALA A 56 4.97 16.19 16.04
CA ALA A 56 4.59 17.27 15.14
C ALA A 56 5.77 18.23 14.90
N PRO A 57 5.75 19.01 13.82
CA PRO A 57 6.77 20.01 13.56
C PRO A 57 6.87 21.04 14.71
N GLY A 58 8.08 21.22 15.24
CA GLY A 58 8.35 22.16 16.34
C GLY A 58 8.12 21.60 17.75
N GLU A 59 7.65 20.38 17.88
CA GLU A 59 7.58 19.71 19.19
C GLU A 59 8.96 19.19 19.64
N ASN A 60 9.14 19.16 20.95
CA ASN A 60 10.33 18.59 21.59
C ASN A 60 9.93 17.58 22.65
N VAL A 61 10.72 16.52 22.77
CA VAL A 61 10.54 15.51 23.82
C VAL A 61 11.36 15.89 25.04
N ASP A 62 10.70 15.92 26.19
CA ASP A 62 11.33 16.18 27.49
C ASP A 62 11.90 14.91 28.10
N HIS A 63 11.21 13.79 27.94
CA HIS A 63 11.55 12.51 28.58
C HIS A 63 11.09 11.33 27.76
N ILE A 64 11.86 10.24 27.74
CA ILE A 64 11.55 9.01 27.03
C ILE A 64 11.74 7.81 27.95
N VAL A 65 10.70 6.98 28.05
CA VAL A 65 10.71 5.76 28.88
C VAL A 65 10.25 4.57 28.04
N TYR A 66 11.00 3.50 28.05
CA TYR A 66 10.59 2.23 27.45
C TYR A 66 10.16 1.24 28.53
N CYS A 67 8.93 0.79 28.47
CA CYS A 67 8.35 -0.20 29.36
C CYS A 67 8.17 -1.53 28.60
N THR A 68 8.89 -2.55 29.02
CA THR A 68 8.75 -3.94 28.52
C THR A 68 7.64 -4.70 29.22
N SER A 69 7.14 -4.19 30.34
CA SER A 69 5.94 -4.60 31.06
C SER A 69 5.46 -3.42 31.91
N PRO A 70 4.25 -3.46 32.53
CA PRO A 70 3.76 -2.37 33.37
C PRO A 70 4.73 -1.95 34.49
N ASP A 71 5.46 -2.91 35.04
CA ASP A 71 6.35 -2.72 36.19
C ASP A 71 7.84 -2.62 35.82
N ALA A 72 8.22 -2.84 34.55
CA ALA A 72 9.61 -2.85 34.09
C ALA A 72 9.82 -1.75 33.05
N CYS A 73 10.24 -0.58 33.52
CA CYS A 73 10.42 0.60 32.70
C CYS A 73 11.82 1.20 32.87
N ASP A 74 12.49 1.48 31.76
CA ASP A 74 13.80 2.11 31.72
C ASP A 74 13.75 3.46 30.99
N THR A 75 14.48 4.45 31.54
CA THR A 75 14.66 5.74 30.86
C THR A 75 15.65 5.58 29.72
N LEU A 76 15.28 6.06 28.54
CA LEU A 76 16.16 6.07 27.38
C LEU A 76 16.79 7.45 27.17
N LEU A 77 18.05 7.44 26.76
CA LEU A 77 18.76 8.65 26.36
C LEU A 77 18.65 8.85 24.86
N MET A 78 18.22 10.05 24.48
CA MET A 78 18.23 10.48 23.08
C MET A 78 19.62 11.02 22.73
N GLN A 79 20.19 10.55 21.61
CA GLN A 79 21.43 11.03 21.02
C GLN A 79 21.19 11.37 19.55
N ASP A 80 21.51 12.59 19.14
CA ASP A 80 21.32 13.08 17.76
C ASP A 80 19.91 12.80 17.19
N GLY A 81 18.86 13.01 18.02
CA GLY A 81 17.47 12.77 17.64
C GLY A 81 17.05 11.31 17.58
N GLN A 82 17.89 10.39 18.02
CA GLN A 82 17.66 8.94 17.98
C GLN A 82 17.66 8.32 19.36
N ILE A 83 16.94 7.21 19.50
CA ILE A 83 16.99 6.32 20.66
C ILE A 83 17.31 4.89 20.22
N THR A 84 17.88 4.11 21.12
CA THR A 84 18.14 2.69 20.90
C THR A 84 17.26 1.87 21.86
N LEU A 85 16.41 1.02 21.30
CA LEU A 85 15.67 0.00 22.04
C LEU A 85 16.51 -1.27 22.16
N PRO A 86 16.57 -1.89 23.35
CA PRO A 86 17.46 -3.04 23.58
C PRO A 86 17.02 -4.34 22.88
N GLY A 87 15.80 -4.39 22.40
CA GLY A 87 15.17 -5.55 21.76
C GLY A 87 13.69 -5.65 22.10
N ALA A 88 13.04 -6.69 21.57
CA ALA A 88 11.62 -6.94 21.79
C ALA A 88 11.30 -7.25 23.27
N PRO A 89 10.12 -6.82 23.75
CA PRO A 89 9.65 -7.21 25.08
C PRO A 89 9.41 -8.73 25.14
N SER A 90 9.68 -9.34 26.30
CA SER A 90 9.57 -10.81 26.48
C SER A 90 8.14 -11.33 26.36
N SER A 91 7.14 -10.52 26.72
CA SER A 91 5.72 -10.83 26.55
C SER A 91 5.22 -10.63 25.12
N GLY A 92 6.01 -9.96 24.28
CA GLY A 92 5.60 -9.54 22.93
C GLY A 92 5.08 -8.10 22.87
N LEU A 93 4.55 -7.55 23.96
CA LEU A 93 4.00 -6.19 24.05
C LEU A 93 4.86 -5.29 24.92
N GLY A 94 5.08 -4.06 24.49
CA GLY A 94 5.72 -3.01 25.26
C GLY A 94 5.19 -1.64 24.86
N VAL A 95 5.61 -0.62 25.59
CA VAL A 95 5.19 0.75 25.36
C VAL A 95 6.38 1.70 25.46
N LEU A 96 6.55 2.53 24.46
CA LEU A 96 7.45 3.67 24.52
C LEU A 96 6.63 4.91 24.93
N LYS A 97 6.94 5.48 26.08
CA LYS A 97 6.30 6.69 26.63
C LYS A 97 7.14 7.89 26.30
N LEU A 98 6.54 8.85 25.61
CA LEU A 98 7.15 10.13 25.26
C LEU A 98 6.46 11.23 26.07
N THR A 99 7.20 11.99 26.85
CA THR A 99 6.70 13.25 27.44
C THR A 99 7.03 14.37 26.48
N VAL A 100 6.00 14.95 25.86
CA VAL A 100 6.09 16.02 24.88
C VAL A 100 5.41 17.26 25.42
N GLN A 101 6.16 18.31 25.74
CA GLN A 101 5.60 19.56 26.30
C GLN A 101 4.76 19.35 27.56
N GLY A 102 5.11 18.32 28.34
CA GLY A 102 4.42 17.95 29.59
C GLY A 102 3.26 16.96 29.44
N GLU A 103 2.92 16.56 28.22
CA GLU A 103 1.89 15.53 27.93
C GLU A 103 2.52 14.19 27.58
N GLU A 104 1.91 13.08 28.04
CA GLU A 104 2.35 11.73 27.70
C GLU A 104 1.72 11.27 26.38
N ARG A 105 2.58 10.72 25.49
CA ARG A 105 2.18 9.98 24.29
C ARG A 105 2.77 8.59 24.32
N MET A 106 2.06 7.64 23.73
CA MET A 106 2.43 6.24 23.69
C MET A 106 2.71 5.81 22.25
N VAL A 107 3.83 5.12 22.09
CA VAL A 107 4.12 4.34 20.88
C VAL A 107 4.06 2.88 21.28
N PRO A 108 3.11 2.09 20.77
CA PRO A 108 3.07 0.65 21.02
C PRO A 108 4.32 -0.01 20.40
N VAL A 109 4.95 -0.91 21.18
CA VAL A 109 6.14 -1.66 20.78
C VAL A 109 5.78 -3.14 20.70
N LEU A 110 5.83 -3.69 19.49
CA LEU A 110 5.42 -5.06 19.20
C LEU A 110 6.65 -5.90 18.86
N SER A 111 6.70 -7.13 19.39
CA SER A 111 7.71 -8.12 18.97
C SER A 111 7.42 -8.59 17.55
N LYS A 112 8.45 -8.71 16.72
CA LYS A 112 8.35 -9.33 15.38
C LYS A 112 8.07 -10.83 15.42
N GLY A 113 8.11 -11.48 16.60
CA GLY A 113 7.96 -12.94 16.73
C GLY A 113 9.07 -13.73 16.03
N GLU A 114 10.23 -13.12 15.84
CA GLU A 114 11.35 -13.70 15.11
C GLU A 114 11.93 -14.91 15.83
N VAL A 115 12.25 -15.97 15.08
CA VAL A 115 12.94 -17.17 15.56
C VAL A 115 14.23 -17.39 14.75
N ARG A 116 15.26 -17.91 15.44
CA ARG A 116 16.50 -18.30 14.79
C ARG A 116 16.27 -19.62 14.06
N HIS A 117 16.55 -19.66 12.76
CA HIS A 117 16.50 -20.86 11.92
C HIS A 117 17.88 -21.15 11.32
N THR A 118 18.25 -22.42 11.27
CA THR A 118 19.52 -22.87 10.68
C THR A 118 19.26 -23.69 9.44
N PHE A 119 19.66 -23.17 8.27
CA PHE A 119 19.69 -23.90 7.02
C PHE A 119 20.95 -24.76 6.97
N THR A 120 20.81 -26.04 6.59
CA THR A 120 21.93 -26.96 6.54
C THR A 120 21.99 -27.69 5.20
N PHE A 121 23.10 -27.54 4.49
CA PHE A 121 23.43 -28.34 3.32
C PHE A 121 24.41 -29.44 3.76
N ALA A 122 23.91 -30.67 3.93
CA ALA A 122 24.69 -31.75 4.46
C ALA A 122 25.83 -32.20 3.53
N ALA A 123 26.95 -32.66 4.07
CA ALA A 123 28.10 -33.14 3.32
C ALA A 123 27.79 -34.32 2.41
N SER A 124 26.68 -35.02 2.60
CA SER A 124 26.21 -36.14 1.79
C SER A 124 25.33 -35.74 0.58
N LEU A 125 24.91 -34.47 0.48
CA LEU A 125 24.04 -34.01 -0.60
C LEU A 125 24.83 -33.78 -1.90
N ALA A 126 24.16 -33.84 -3.04
CA ALA A 126 24.74 -33.56 -4.35
C ALA A 126 23.89 -32.44 -5.05
N PRO A 127 24.56 -31.57 -5.84
CA PRO A 127 25.99 -31.52 -6.09
C PRO A 127 26.79 -30.94 -4.91
N GLN A 128 27.96 -31.45 -4.63
CA GLN A 128 28.88 -30.87 -3.66
C GLN A 128 29.57 -29.63 -4.22
N PRO A 129 29.66 -28.51 -3.48
CA PRO A 129 30.34 -27.32 -3.96
C PRO A 129 31.85 -27.55 -4.12
N LYS A 130 32.41 -27.05 -5.23
CA LYS A 130 33.86 -27.10 -5.53
C LYS A 130 34.55 -25.82 -5.03
N SER A 131 33.87 -24.68 -5.11
CA SER A 131 34.41 -23.37 -4.75
C SER A 131 33.55 -22.61 -3.77
N SER A 132 32.21 -22.55 -3.93
CA SER A 132 31.32 -21.79 -3.09
C SER A 132 29.98 -22.48 -2.88
N LEU A 133 29.41 -22.29 -1.70
CA LEU A 133 28.01 -22.55 -1.42
C LEU A 133 27.39 -21.31 -0.79
N GLU A 134 26.33 -20.84 -1.38
CA GLU A 134 25.59 -19.69 -0.92
C GLU A 134 24.11 -20.05 -0.81
N ILE A 135 23.36 -19.27 -0.03
CA ILE A 135 21.89 -19.34 0.06
C ILE A 135 21.31 -18.04 -0.50
N VAL A 136 20.16 -18.16 -1.13
CA VAL A 136 19.41 -17.03 -1.68
C VAL A 136 17.93 -17.25 -1.43
N GLY A 137 17.20 -16.18 -1.16
CA GLY A 137 15.76 -16.24 -0.89
C GLY A 137 15.25 -14.91 -0.36
N ASP A 138 13.99 -14.87 0.09
CA ASP A 138 13.43 -13.69 0.75
C ASP A 138 14.25 -13.28 1.98
N LEU A 139 14.80 -14.27 2.70
CA LEU A 139 15.67 -14.09 3.87
C LEU A 139 17.00 -13.36 3.57
N THR A 140 17.38 -13.23 2.30
CA THR A 140 18.60 -12.53 1.84
C THR A 140 18.29 -11.40 0.86
N GLY A 141 17.00 -11.04 0.70
CA GLY A 141 16.57 -10.11 -0.34
C GLY A 141 16.92 -10.59 -1.75
N TRP A 142 16.93 -11.91 -1.98
CA TRP A 142 17.31 -12.57 -3.23
C TRP A 142 18.76 -12.30 -3.70
N THR A 143 19.62 -11.89 -2.76
CA THR A 143 21.06 -11.72 -2.99
C THR A 143 21.80 -12.90 -2.37
N PRO A 144 22.62 -13.67 -3.14
CA PRO A 144 23.36 -14.82 -2.62
C PRO A 144 24.23 -14.44 -1.40
N GLN A 145 24.12 -15.22 -0.32
CA GLN A 145 24.89 -15.06 0.91
C GLN A 145 25.70 -16.32 1.21
N PRO A 146 26.98 -16.20 1.58
CA PRO A 146 27.86 -17.35 1.77
C PRO A 146 27.48 -18.18 2.99
N ALA A 147 27.35 -19.50 2.78
CA ALA A 147 27.19 -20.46 3.88
C ALA A 147 28.55 -20.83 4.50
N LYS A 148 28.56 -21.00 5.83
CA LYS A 148 29.77 -21.36 6.57
C LYS A 148 29.94 -22.88 6.60
N LYS A 149 31.16 -23.35 6.35
CA LYS A 149 31.47 -24.77 6.45
C LYS A 149 31.66 -25.16 7.93
N ALA A 150 30.88 -26.15 8.38
CA ALA A 150 30.97 -26.73 9.72
C ALA A 150 32.06 -27.82 9.82
N GLU A 151 32.40 -28.23 11.05
CA GLU A 151 33.46 -29.23 11.32
C GLU A 151 33.11 -30.61 10.76
N ASP A 152 31.84 -30.97 10.65
CA ASP A 152 31.36 -32.24 10.10
C ASP A 152 31.34 -32.22 8.54
N GLY A 153 31.76 -31.12 7.93
CA GLY A 153 31.82 -30.95 6.47
C GLY A 153 30.51 -30.48 5.85
N SER A 154 29.43 -30.30 6.62
CA SER A 154 28.23 -29.65 6.16
C SER A 154 28.45 -28.12 5.99
N PHE A 155 27.52 -27.46 5.30
CA PHE A 155 27.48 -26.00 5.26
C PHE A 155 26.23 -25.52 5.97
N VAL A 156 26.36 -24.46 6.73
CA VAL A 156 25.28 -23.89 7.53
C VAL A 156 25.11 -22.39 7.26
N TYR A 157 23.88 -21.95 7.24
CA TYR A 157 23.49 -20.53 7.24
C TYR A 157 22.46 -20.29 8.33
N GLU A 158 22.71 -19.33 9.20
CA GLU A 158 21.77 -18.93 10.24
C GLU A 158 21.03 -17.66 9.83
N ALA A 159 19.72 -17.71 9.90
CA ALA A 159 18.85 -16.57 9.66
C ALA A 159 17.91 -16.35 10.85
N ILE A 160 17.46 -15.12 11.03
CA ILE A 160 16.38 -14.74 11.92
C ILE A 160 15.15 -14.59 11.03
N LEU A 161 14.14 -15.44 11.23
CA LEU A 161 12.95 -15.49 10.38
C LEU A 161 11.71 -15.18 11.20
N ARG A 162 10.76 -14.49 10.57
CA ARG A 162 9.41 -14.32 11.10
C ARG A 162 8.60 -15.60 10.91
N PRO A 163 7.51 -15.82 11.67
CA PRO A 163 6.53 -16.84 11.31
C PRO A 163 6.02 -16.64 9.88
N GLY A 164 5.92 -17.73 9.14
CA GLY A 164 5.50 -17.70 7.74
C GLY A 164 6.25 -18.70 6.87
N ASN A 165 6.03 -18.63 5.57
CA ASN A 165 6.71 -19.43 4.57
C ASN A 165 7.84 -18.62 3.95
N HIS A 166 9.05 -19.16 3.96
CA HIS A 166 10.26 -18.51 3.44
C HIS A 166 10.80 -19.28 2.25
N PRO A 167 10.60 -18.78 1.02
CA PRO A 167 11.17 -19.39 -0.16
C PRO A 167 12.69 -19.15 -0.24
N TYR A 168 13.43 -20.18 -0.63
CA TYR A 168 14.89 -20.11 -0.80
C TYR A 168 15.41 -21.10 -1.81
N GLN A 169 16.64 -20.89 -2.25
CA GLN A 169 17.43 -21.83 -3.02
C GLN A 169 18.89 -21.87 -2.52
N TRP A 170 19.58 -22.95 -2.79
CA TRP A 170 21.04 -23.00 -2.66
C TRP A 170 21.69 -22.56 -3.95
N VAL A 171 22.82 -21.86 -3.86
CA VAL A 171 23.66 -21.48 -4.99
C VAL A 171 24.97 -22.27 -4.88
N VAL A 172 25.11 -23.27 -5.71
CA VAL A 172 26.28 -24.18 -5.73
C VAL A 172 27.17 -23.81 -6.89
N ASP A 173 28.37 -23.25 -6.61
CA ASP A 173 29.33 -22.83 -7.63
C ASP A 173 28.69 -21.87 -8.69
N GLY A 174 27.75 -21.01 -8.25
CA GLY A 174 27.04 -20.05 -9.09
C GLY A 174 25.75 -20.58 -9.74
N GLU A 175 25.42 -21.86 -9.59
CA GLU A 175 24.15 -22.44 -10.10
C GLU A 175 23.09 -22.49 -9.00
N TRP A 176 21.90 -21.96 -9.29
CA TRP A 176 20.75 -21.95 -8.39
C TRP A 176 20.07 -23.32 -8.43
N ILE A 177 19.93 -23.96 -7.28
CA ILE A 177 19.31 -25.28 -7.16
C ILE A 177 18.28 -25.29 -6.02
N LEU A 178 17.24 -26.08 -6.20
CA LEU A 178 16.35 -26.43 -5.10
C LEU A 178 17.11 -27.23 -4.04
N ASP A 179 16.77 -27.05 -2.77
CA ASP A 179 17.37 -27.83 -1.67
C ASP A 179 17.05 -29.33 -1.85
N PRO A 180 18.08 -30.18 -2.06
CA PRO A 180 17.87 -31.61 -2.26
C PRO A 180 17.32 -32.34 -1.02
N ALA A 181 17.51 -31.75 0.16
CA ALA A 181 17.03 -32.35 1.44
C ALA A 181 15.61 -31.90 1.79
N ASN A 182 15.17 -30.77 1.27
CA ASN A 182 13.84 -30.23 1.55
C ASN A 182 12.90 -30.61 0.40
N LYS A 183 11.72 -31.14 0.73
CA LYS A 183 10.67 -31.48 -0.24
C LYS A 183 9.60 -30.41 -0.38
N ASP A 184 9.54 -29.51 0.60
CA ASP A 184 8.55 -28.43 0.59
C ASP A 184 8.92 -27.43 -0.51
N ARG A 185 7.92 -27.06 -1.30
CA ARG A 185 8.07 -26.20 -2.47
C ARG A 185 7.05 -25.09 -2.42
N MET A 186 7.44 -23.96 -2.96
CA MET A 186 6.56 -22.79 -3.15
C MET A 186 6.75 -22.28 -4.58
N SER A 187 5.66 -21.97 -5.26
CA SER A 187 5.71 -21.39 -6.60
C SER A 187 6.46 -20.06 -6.56
N ASN A 188 7.31 -19.81 -7.55
CA ASN A 188 8.02 -18.54 -7.70
C ASN A 188 7.21 -17.47 -8.46
N GLY A 189 5.95 -17.78 -8.84
CA GLY A 189 5.09 -16.89 -9.61
C GLY A 189 5.46 -16.74 -11.09
N MET A 190 6.51 -17.44 -11.55
CA MET A 190 7.03 -17.37 -12.93
C MET A 190 7.14 -18.76 -13.57
N GLY A 191 6.25 -19.70 -13.19
CA GLY A 191 6.22 -21.06 -13.70
C GLY A 191 7.29 -22.00 -13.11
N GLY A 192 8.06 -21.56 -12.11
CA GLY A 192 9.08 -22.36 -11.43
C GLY A 192 8.78 -22.54 -9.93
N TRP A 193 9.72 -23.22 -9.24
CA TRP A 193 9.61 -23.54 -7.82
C TRP A 193 10.81 -23.06 -7.03
N ASN A 194 10.59 -22.67 -5.79
CA ASN A 194 11.59 -22.51 -4.75
C ASN A 194 11.44 -23.62 -3.70
N SER A 195 12.51 -23.98 -2.99
CA SER A 195 12.36 -24.66 -1.73
C SER A 195 11.74 -23.72 -0.71
N ALA A 196 10.95 -24.22 0.22
CA ALA A 196 10.34 -23.39 1.24
C ALA A 196 10.58 -23.95 2.64
N VAL A 197 10.86 -23.08 3.60
CA VAL A 197 10.83 -23.41 5.02
C VAL A 197 9.63 -22.72 5.67
N ARG A 198 8.84 -23.47 6.42
CA ARG A 198 7.74 -22.93 7.20
C ARG A 198 8.19 -22.72 8.64
N VAL A 199 8.22 -21.47 9.07
CA VAL A 199 8.42 -21.09 10.46
C VAL A 199 7.08 -20.98 11.14
N THR A 200 6.82 -21.87 12.12
CA THR A 200 5.58 -21.85 12.90
C THR A 200 5.82 -21.11 14.20
N ALA A 201 4.94 -20.17 14.54
CA ALA A 201 4.82 -19.67 15.90
C ALA A 201 3.72 -20.46 16.64
N PRO A 202 3.75 -20.51 17.98
CA PRO A 202 2.58 -20.88 18.76
C PRO A 202 1.40 -19.98 18.37
N LEU A 203 0.18 -20.51 18.51
CA LEU A 203 -1.02 -19.72 18.19
C LEU A 203 -1.08 -18.49 19.10
N PRO A 204 -1.22 -17.28 18.54
CA PRO A 204 -1.38 -16.07 19.33
C PRO A 204 -2.72 -16.10 20.09
N PRO A 205 -2.87 -15.33 21.18
CA PRO A 205 -4.14 -15.23 21.87
C PRO A 205 -5.18 -14.58 20.93
N GLN A 206 -6.42 -15.01 21.04
CA GLN A 206 -7.51 -14.32 20.36
C GLN A 206 -7.98 -13.17 21.24
N LEU A 207 -8.13 -12.00 20.63
CA LEU A 207 -8.68 -10.81 21.26
C LEU A 207 -9.97 -10.43 20.54
N GLN A 208 -11.05 -10.27 21.32
CA GLN A 208 -12.35 -9.85 20.83
C GLN A 208 -12.81 -8.62 21.60
N ALA A 209 -13.61 -7.78 20.94
CA ALA A 209 -14.28 -6.66 21.58
C ALA A 209 -15.79 -6.76 21.33
N PHE A 210 -16.56 -6.28 22.28
CA PHE A 210 -18.01 -6.15 22.16
C PHE A 210 -18.52 -4.92 22.91
N GLU A 211 -19.62 -4.39 22.43
CA GLU A 211 -20.31 -3.26 23.06
C GLU A 211 -21.44 -3.81 23.92
N LYS A 212 -21.57 -3.30 25.14
CA LYS A 212 -22.69 -3.56 26.02
C LYS A 212 -23.02 -2.34 26.88
N GLU A 213 -24.26 -1.88 26.82
CA GLU A 213 -24.76 -0.73 27.60
C GLU A 213 -23.91 0.54 27.41
N GLY A 214 -23.46 0.81 26.17
CA GLY A 214 -22.63 1.96 25.85
C GLY A 214 -21.19 1.86 26.33
N LYS A 215 -20.74 0.68 26.77
CA LYS A 215 -19.35 0.42 27.19
C LYS A 215 -18.67 -0.56 26.27
N LEU A 216 -17.39 -0.34 26.05
CA LEU A 216 -16.53 -1.23 25.29
C LEU A 216 -15.87 -2.24 26.24
N PHE A 217 -15.97 -3.51 25.88
CA PHE A 217 -15.35 -4.61 26.61
C PHE A 217 -14.38 -5.37 25.70
N PHE A 218 -13.25 -5.81 26.27
CA PHE A 218 -12.27 -6.67 25.61
C PHE A 218 -12.22 -8.02 26.31
N GLN A 219 -12.12 -9.07 25.53
CA GLN A 219 -12.05 -10.46 26.02
C GLN A 219 -10.93 -11.21 25.30
N THR A 220 -10.18 -12.02 26.07
CA THR A 220 -9.18 -12.94 25.54
C THR A 220 -9.62 -14.39 25.77
N ASP A 221 -9.11 -15.32 24.96
CA ASP A 221 -9.40 -16.77 25.06
C ASP A 221 -8.54 -17.52 26.09
N GLY A 222 -7.65 -16.82 26.79
CA GLY A 222 -6.76 -17.38 27.81
C GLY A 222 -5.94 -16.31 28.52
N ALA A 223 -4.95 -16.73 29.28
CA ALA A 223 -4.02 -15.82 29.94
C ALA A 223 -3.24 -14.99 28.91
N ALA A 224 -3.24 -13.68 29.05
CA ALA A 224 -2.57 -12.77 28.15
C ALA A 224 -2.21 -11.46 28.83
N GLU A 225 -1.20 -10.77 28.31
CA GLU A 225 -0.97 -9.34 28.56
C GLU A 225 -1.82 -8.54 27.58
N VAL A 226 -2.56 -7.55 28.06
CA VAL A 226 -3.46 -6.72 27.24
C VAL A 226 -3.00 -5.27 27.29
N LEU A 227 -2.85 -4.66 26.11
CA LEU A 227 -2.55 -3.24 25.93
C LEU A 227 -3.73 -2.56 25.23
N VAL A 228 -4.24 -1.47 25.80
CA VAL A 228 -5.30 -0.64 25.18
C VAL A 228 -4.87 0.81 25.19
N THR A 229 -4.96 1.46 24.02
CA THR A 229 -4.71 2.89 23.84
C THR A 229 -5.94 3.58 23.23
N VAL A 230 -6.07 4.87 23.48
CA VAL A 230 -7.02 5.76 22.80
C VAL A 230 -6.23 6.98 22.34
N ASP A 231 -6.21 7.25 21.03
CA ASP A 231 -5.50 8.40 20.42
C ASP A 231 -4.05 8.56 20.95
N ASN A 232 -3.33 7.46 21.02
CA ASN A 232 -1.95 7.40 21.54
C ASN A 232 -1.80 7.67 23.06
N MET A 233 -2.91 7.66 23.82
CA MET A 233 -2.88 7.69 25.28
C MET A 233 -3.08 6.28 25.84
N LEU A 234 -2.30 5.90 26.86
CA LEU A 234 -2.42 4.59 27.51
C LEU A 234 -3.67 4.56 28.40
N VAL A 235 -4.56 3.62 28.12
CA VAL A 235 -5.77 3.38 28.92
C VAL A 235 -5.60 2.15 29.81
N HIS A 236 -4.99 1.09 29.28
CA HIS A 236 -4.72 -0.14 30.02
C HIS A 236 -3.44 -0.82 29.52
N HIS A 237 -2.66 -1.34 30.46
CA HIS A 237 -1.55 -2.25 30.19
C HIS A 237 -1.43 -3.19 31.38
N GLY A 238 -1.66 -4.48 31.21
CA GLY A 238 -1.59 -5.44 32.30
C GLY A 238 -1.70 -6.90 31.87
N ALA A 239 -1.12 -7.77 32.68
CA ALA A 239 -1.22 -9.22 32.55
C ALA A 239 -2.45 -9.76 33.27
N HIS A 240 -3.09 -10.75 32.69
CA HIS A 240 -4.28 -11.41 33.19
C HIS A 240 -4.12 -12.93 33.13
N GLU A 241 -4.55 -13.63 34.17
CA GLU A 241 -4.28 -15.08 34.34
C GLU A 241 -5.33 -15.97 33.64
N ASP A 242 -6.54 -15.47 33.43
CA ASP A 242 -7.64 -16.23 32.82
C ASP A 242 -8.26 -15.45 31.65
N ALA A 243 -9.17 -16.08 30.91
CA ALA A 243 -10.02 -15.38 29.96
C ALA A 243 -10.76 -14.21 30.65
N ILE A 244 -10.51 -13.00 30.21
CA ILE A 244 -10.99 -11.81 30.91
C ILE A 244 -11.91 -10.97 30.04
N THR A 245 -12.85 -10.33 30.76
CA THR A 245 -13.61 -9.21 30.24
C THR A 245 -13.13 -7.94 30.91
N LEU A 246 -12.46 -7.08 30.16
CA LEU A 246 -11.94 -5.81 30.61
C LEU A 246 -12.86 -4.68 30.14
N PRO A 247 -13.61 -4.00 31.04
CA PRO A 247 -14.37 -2.81 30.67
C PRO A 247 -13.40 -1.63 30.49
N VAL A 248 -13.44 -1.03 29.30
CA VAL A 248 -12.70 0.19 29.01
C VAL A 248 -13.62 1.38 29.12
N MET A 249 -13.23 2.30 29.99
CA MET A 249 -13.97 3.54 30.20
C MET A 249 -13.37 4.61 29.30
N LEU A 250 -14.15 5.09 28.35
CA LEU A 250 -13.79 6.21 27.47
C LEU A 250 -14.22 7.57 28.07
N ALA A 251 -14.41 7.62 29.39
CA ALA A 251 -14.83 8.84 30.09
C ALA A 251 -13.73 9.90 30.04
N GLY A 252 -14.09 11.10 29.63
CA GLY A 252 -13.18 12.25 29.56
C GLY A 252 -12.71 12.62 28.16
N PHE A 253 -13.08 11.85 27.14
CA PHE A 253 -12.87 12.23 25.75
C PHE A 253 -13.99 13.18 25.31
N ASP A 254 -13.64 14.12 24.42
CA ASP A 254 -14.62 15.06 23.87
C ASP A 254 -15.64 14.34 22.94
N GLU A 255 -16.54 15.08 22.31
CA GLU A 255 -17.54 14.50 21.39
C GLU A 255 -16.96 14.15 20.01
N GLY A 256 -15.64 14.35 19.79
CA GLY A 256 -14.97 14.12 18.52
C GLY A 256 -14.74 12.65 18.19
N ARG A 257 -14.10 12.42 17.03
CA ARG A 257 -13.65 11.11 16.57
C ARG A 257 -12.40 10.70 17.36
N HIS A 258 -12.45 9.50 17.96
CA HIS A 258 -11.32 8.85 18.62
C HIS A 258 -11.11 7.44 18.07
N HIS A 259 -9.93 6.88 18.30
CA HIS A 259 -9.56 5.53 17.89
C HIS A 259 -9.06 4.74 19.10
N VAL A 260 -9.85 3.75 19.50
CA VAL A 260 -9.42 2.76 20.49
C VAL A 260 -8.64 1.68 19.77
N ARG A 261 -7.44 1.36 20.28
CA ARG A 261 -6.62 0.30 19.73
C ARG A 261 -6.19 -0.66 20.82
N ALA A 262 -6.29 -1.97 20.57
CA ALA A 262 -6.01 -2.98 21.57
C ALA A 262 -5.23 -4.17 21.00
N TRP A 263 -4.36 -4.75 21.82
CA TRP A 263 -3.59 -5.95 21.54
C TRP A 263 -3.62 -6.88 22.74
N ALA A 264 -3.50 -8.18 22.50
CA ALA A 264 -3.19 -9.18 23.51
C ALA A 264 -1.95 -9.97 23.10
N ALA A 265 -1.14 -10.37 24.07
CA ALA A 265 0.06 -11.18 23.83
C ALA A 265 0.30 -12.23 24.92
N HIS A 266 0.94 -13.31 24.55
CA HIS A 266 1.54 -14.31 25.44
C HIS A 266 2.79 -14.92 24.78
N GLU A 267 3.43 -15.93 25.39
CA GLU A 267 4.63 -16.58 24.83
C GLU A 267 4.45 -17.09 23.39
N GLY A 268 3.20 -17.24 22.93
CA GLY A 268 2.84 -17.67 21.56
C GLY A 268 2.77 -16.57 20.51
N GLY A 269 2.94 -15.32 20.89
CA GLY A 269 2.86 -14.19 19.96
C GLY A 269 1.80 -13.17 20.33
N ILE A 270 1.50 -12.30 19.39
CA ILE A 270 0.60 -11.15 19.55
C ILE A 270 -0.66 -11.40 18.71
N SER A 271 -1.84 -11.10 19.28
CA SER A 271 -3.13 -11.14 18.56
C SER A 271 -3.13 -10.18 17.37
N GLN A 272 -4.06 -10.37 16.43
CA GLN A 272 -4.47 -9.27 15.58
C GLN A 272 -4.88 -8.10 16.50
N ASP A 273 -4.50 -6.89 16.11
CA ASP A 273 -4.96 -5.71 16.83
C ASP A 273 -6.43 -5.43 16.55
N LEU A 274 -7.10 -4.80 17.49
CA LEU A 274 -8.42 -4.24 17.29
C LEU A 274 -8.30 -2.74 17.11
N LEU A 275 -8.96 -2.20 16.10
CA LEU A 275 -9.07 -0.77 15.86
C LEU A 275 -10.55 -0.40 15.83
N ILE A 276 -11.00 0.38 16.82
CA ILE A 276 -12.40 0.71 17.01
C ILE A 276 -12.53 2.23 17.00
N PRO A 277 -13.05 2.82 15.89
CA PRO A 277 -13.39 4.22 15.87
C PRO A 277 -14.58 4.48 16.80
N THR A 278 -14.54 5.61 17.51
CA THR A 278 -15.62 6.06 18.41
C THR A 278 -16.00 7.50 18.11
N GLU A 279 -17.18 7.91 18.55
CA GLU A 279 -17.56 9.31 18.68
C GLU A 279 -17.78 9.60 20.15
N GLY A 280 -16.90 10.43 20.70
CA GLY A 280 -16.78 10.54 22.13
C GLY A 280 -16.52 9.16 22.75
N ASN A 281 -17.36 8.74 23.66
CA ASN A 281 -17.27 7.45 24.36
C ASN A 281 -18.07 6.30 23.72
N THR A 282 -18.66 6.51 22.53
CA THR A 282 -19.53 5.52 21.89
C THR A 282 -18.83 4.88 20.70
N PRO A 283 -18.65 3.54 20.68
CA PRO A 283 -18.12 2.83 19.51
C PRO A 283 -18.98 3.06 18.26
N LEU A 284 -18.32 3.24 17.13
CA LEU A 284 -18.98 3.43 15.86
C LEU A 284 -19.40 2.08 15.29
N THR A 285 -20.69 1.91 15.04
CA THR A 285 -21.28 0.71 14.45
C THR A 285 -21.96 0.96 13.11
N ASP A 286 -22.15 2.24 12.75
CA ASP A 286 -22.77 2.66 11.50
C ASP A 286 -21.70 3.23 10.55
N PRO A 287 -21.33 2.54 9.45
CA PRO A 287 -20.35 3.03 8.49
C PRO A 287 -20.77 4.32 7.78
N ALA A 288 -22.06 4.67 7.75
CA ALA A 288 -22.53 5.95 7.18
C ALA A 288 -22.02 7.18 7.95
N ARG A 289 -21.51 6.98 9.16
CA ARG A 289 -20.89 8.03 9.97
C ARG A 289 -19.38 8.23 9.70
N LEU A 290 -18.76 7.35 8.92
CA LEU A 290 -17.39 7.51 8.47
C LEU A 290 -17.29 8.64 7.45
N THR A 291 -16.16 9.32 7.47
CA THR A 291 -15.88 10.47 6.59
C THR A 291 -14.75 10.16 5.63
N ARG A 292 -14.46 11.06 4.71
CA ARG A 292 -13.31 10.97 3.80
C ARG A 292 -11.95 10.83 4.54
N SER A 293 -11.89 11.28 5.79
CA SER A 293 -10.68 11.19 6.62
C SER A 293 -10.47 9.81 7.24
N ASP A 294 -11.49 8.95 7.22
CA ASP A 294 -11.41 7.57 7.73
C ASP A 294 -10.86 6.64 6.62
N TRP A 295 -9.56 6.64 6.39
CA TRP A 295 -8.89 5.95 5.28
C TRP A 295 -9.14 4.43 5.22
N HIS A 296 -9.52 3.78 6.31
CA HIS A 296 -9.96 2.38 6.29
C HIS A 296 -11.26 2.18 5.50
N SER A 297 -12.03 3.24 5.25
CA SER A 297 -13.22 3.22 4.39
C SER A 297 -12.91 3.48 2.91
N ALA A 298 -11.65 3.70 2.56
CA ALA A 298 -11.26 3.97 1.19
C ALA A 298 -11.43 2.73 0.30
N THR A 299 -12.00 2.97 -0.86
CA THR A 299 -12.01 2.10 -2.03
C THR A 299 -11.45 2.90 -3.19
N MET A 300 -10.30 2.52 -3.69
CA MET A 300 -9.50 3.30 -4.61
C MET A 300 -9.73 2.86 -6.06
N TYR A 301 -9.75 3.84 -6.95
CA TYR A 301 -9.76 3.63 -8.39
C TYR A 301 -8.53 4.31 -8.99
N PHE A 302 -7.67 3.55 -9.65
CA PHE A 302 -6.51 4.08 -10.35
C PHE A 302 -6.81 4.29 -11.83
N LEU A 303 -6.52 5.48 -12.34
CA LEU A 303 -6.65 5.80 -13.76
C LEU A 303 -5.42 6.52 -14.31
N MET A 304 -5.12 6.26 -15.59
CA MET A 304 -4.20 7.08 -16.37
C MET A 304 -4.99 8.20 -17.04
N VAL A 305 -4.63 9.45 -16.72
CA VAL A 305 -5.39 10.63 -17.19
C VAL A 305 -5.52 10.64 -18.72
N ASP A 306 -4.41 10.45 -19.45
CA ASP A 306 -4.38 10.39 -20.92
C ASP A 306 -5.31 9.32 -21.51
N ARG A 307 -5.58 8.24 -20.76
CA ARG A 307 -6.26 7.04 -21.23
C ARG A 307 -7.70 6.92 -20.72
N PHE A 308 -8.21 7.94 -20.02
CA PHE A 308 -9.49 7.83 -19.36
C PHE A 308 -10.63 8.52 -20.12
N VAL A 309 -10.69 9.84 -20.12
CA VAL A 309 -11.73 10.62 -20.84
C VAL A 309 -11.12 11.87 -21.41
N ASN A 310 -11.36 12.11 -22.72
CA ASN A 310 -11.06 13.38 -23.39
C ASN A 310 -12.22 14.35 -23.14
N GLY A 311 -12.04 15.26 -22.19
CA GLY A 311 -13.03 16.27 -21.78
C GLY A 311 -12.89 17.58 -22.56
N ASP A 312 -11.67 17.92 -22.98
CA ASP A 312 -11.35 19.14 -23.72
C ASP A 312 -10.51 18.81 -24.97
N LYS A 313 -11.14 18.76 -26.12
CA LYS A 313 -10.47 18.46 -27.40
C LYS A 313 -9.55 19.57 -27.91
N ASP A 314 -9.62 20.74 -27.30
CA ASP A 314 -8.78 21.88 -27.73
C ASP A 314 -7.35 21.77 -27.14
N ASN A 315 -7.14 20.87 -26.16
CA ASN A 315 -5.82 20.56 -25.60
C ASN A 315 -5.15 19.30 -26.19
N ASP A 316 -5.79 18.65 -27.18
CA ASP A 316 -5.25 17.47 -27.85
C ASP A 316 -3.98 17.82 -28.64
N GLU A 317 -2.82 17.38 -28.16
CA GLU A 317 -1.53 17.59 -28.84
C GLU A 317 -0.72 16.29 -28.90
N PRO A 318 -1.09 15.30 -29.72
CA PRO A 318 -0.28 14.11 -29.92
C PRO A 318 1.07 14.50 -30.56
N VAL A 319 2.13 13.80 -30.17
CA VAL A 319 3.47 14.05 -30.72
C VAL A 319 3.49 13.64 -32.20
N ASN A 320 3.88 14.58 -33.08
CA ASN A 320 3.99 14.33 -34.52
C ASN A 320 5.38 13.78 -34.86
N ASP A 321 5.61 12.51 -34.57
CA ASP A 321 6.85 11.77 -34.87
C ASP A 321 6.49 10.45 -35.55
N PRO A 322 7.03 10.12 -36.74
CA PRO A 322 6.69 8.91 -37.47
C PRO A 322 7.19 7.63 -36.81
N ASP A 323 8.11 7.73 -35.86
CA ASP A 323 8.66 6.61 -35.12
C ASP A 323 7.84 6.25 -33.87
N ILE A 324 6.75 7.00 -33.57
CA ILE A 324 5.82 6.68 -32.48
C ILE A 324 4.60 5.95 -33.03
N LEU A 325 4.38 4.70 -32.59
CA LEU A 325 3.12 4.00 -32.90
C LEU A 325 1.96 4.60 -32.10
N PRO A 326 0.73 4.56 -32.62
CA PRO A 326 -0.42 5.19 -31.96
C PRO A 326 -0.59 4.82 -30.49
N MET A 327 -0.39 3.54 -30.12
CA MET A 327 -0.54 3.07 -28.75
C MET A 327 0.49 3.65 -27.75
N ALA A 328 1.61 4.18 -28.26
CA ALA A 328 2.67 4.81 -27.46
C ALA A 328 2.60 6.36 -27.49
N ASN A 329 1.51 6.93 -28.03
CA ASN A 329 1.30 8.37 -28.12
C ASN A 329 0.15 8.83 -27.21
N HIS A 330 -0.05 10.14 -27.09
CA HIS A 330 -1.19 10.73 -26.38
C HIS A 330 -2.52 10.37 -27.04
N PHE A 331 -3.53 10.05 -26.20
CA PHE A 331 -4.91 9.78 -26.62
C PHE A 331 -5.87 10.93 -26.29
N GLY A 332 -5.40 11.92 -25.52
CA GLY A 332 -6.13 13.16 -25.25
C GLY A 332 -7.04 13.11 -24.03
N GLY A 333 -6.91 12.12 -23.15
CA GLY A 333 -7.59 12.18 -21.86
C GLY A 333 -7.02 13.30 -20.98
N ASP A 334 -7.87 13.93 -20.17
CA ASP A 334 -7.53 15.13 -19.40
C ASP A 334 -8.25 15.24 -18.05
N LEU A 335 -7.86 16.21 -17.22
CA LEU A 335 -8.44 16.44 -15.89
C LEU A 335 -9.90 16.86 -15.95
N GLN A 336 -10.33 17.55 -17.01
CA GLN A 336 -11.72 17.94 -17.21
C GLN A 336 -12.60 16.72 -17.46
N GLY A 337 -12.11 15.74 -18.23
CA GLY A 337 -12.78 14.47 -18.45
C GLY A 337 -12.91 13.65 -17.17
N VAL A 338 -11.87 13.63 -16.32
CA VAL A 338 -11.93 12.97 -15.01
C VAL A 338 -12.97 13.66 -14.13
N ALA A 339 -12.96 14.99 -14.02
CA ALA A 339 -13.94 15.76 -13.25
C ALA A 339 -15.38 15.50 -13.70
N ALA A 340 -15.60 15.45 -15.03
CA ALA A 340 -16.91 15.12 -15.58
C ALA A 340 -17.41 13.74 -15.14
N LYS A 341 -16.52 12.73 -15.03
CA LYS A 341 -16.90 11.39 -14.53
C LYS A 341 -17.19 11.35 -13.02
N VAL A 342 -16.59 12.25 -12.24
CA VAL A 342 -16.99 12.46 -10.84
C VAL A 342 -18.40 13.03 -10.78
N ASP A 343 -18.69 14.09 -11.53
CA ASP A 343 -20.02 14.73 -11.58
C ASP A 343 -21.12 13.79 -12.11
N GLU A 344 -20.79 12.88 -13.03
CA GLU A 344 -21.70 11.84 -13.53
C GLU A 344 -21.91 10.69 -12.52
N ALA A 345 -21.32 10.79 -11.31
CA ALA A 345 -21.34 9.76 -10.29
C ALA A 345 -20.80 8.38 -10.74
N TYR A 346 -19.89 8.36 -11.71
CA TYR A 346 -19.33 7.12 -12.22
C TYR A 346 -18.66 6.29 -11.12
N PHE A 347 -17.78 6.93 -10.36
CA PHE A 347 -17.03 6.30 -9.27
C PHE A 347 -17.95 5.92 -8.09
N GLU A 348 -18.87 6.80 -7.69
CA GLU A 348 -19.85 6.53 -6.63
C GLU A 348 -20.71 5.30 -7.00
N ASN A 349 -21.18 5.22 -8.26
CA ASN A 349 -21.96 4.09 -8.74
C ASN A 349 -21.18 2.77 -8.68
N LEU A 350 -19.85 2.81 -8.87
CA LEU A 350 -18.95 1.67 -8.67
C LEU A 350 -18.64 1.40 -7.18
N GLY A 351 -19.05 2.27 -6.25
CA GLY A 351 -18.71 2.15 -4.84
C GLY A 351 -17.30 2.66 -4.49
N MET A 352 -16.64 3.38 -5.40
CA MET A 352 -15.32 3.98 -5.18
C MET A 352 -15.47 5.36 -4.55
N ASN A 353 -14.56 5.70 -3.63
CA ASN A 353 -14.54 7.01 -2.95
C ASN A 353 -13.15 7.67 -2.95
N THR A 354 -12.19 7.08 -3.62
CA THR A 354 -10.84 7.62 -3.76
C THR A 354 -10.35 7.39 -5.19
N VAL A 355 -9.86 8.42 -5.83
CA VAL A 355 -9.26 8.33 -7.16
C VAL A 355 -7.75 8.59 -7.05
N TRP A 356 -6.94 7.65 -7.53
CA TRP A 356 -5.53 7.86 -7.80
C TRP A 356 -5.39 8.16 -9.29
N ILE A 357 -4.87 9.34 -9.63
CA ILE A 357 -4.58 9.78 -11.00
C ILE A 357 -3.10 9.64 -11.30
N SER A 358 -2.76 9.22 -12.53
CA SER A 358 -1.36 9.18 -13.01
C SER A 358 -0.70 10.56 -12.90
N PRO A 359 0.65 10.67 -12.95
CA PRO A 359 1.31 11.97 -12.83
C PRO A 359 0.81 12.96 -13.87
N VAL A 360 0.52 14.18 -13.43
CA VAL A 360 -0.03 15.24 -14.28
C VAL A 360 0.95 16.37 -14.56
N THR A 361 2.16 16.29 -14.00
CA THR A 361 3.19 17.33 -14.20
C THR A 361 3.61 17.41 -15.66
N GLN A 362 4.04 18.61 -16.11
CA GLN A 362 4.52 18.82 -17.46
C GLN A 362 5.62 17.83 -17.81
N ASN A 363 5.40 17.05 -18.86
CA ASN A 363 6.32 16.05 -19.37
C ASN A 363 7.13 16.55 -20.55
N ALA A 364 8.20 15.80 -20.86
CA ALA A 364 9.09 16.10 -21.97
C ALA A 364 8.34 16.12 -23.32
N GLU A 365 8.74 17.04 -24.19
CA GLU A 365 8.26 17.11 -25.55
C GLU A 365 8.97 16.09 -26.44
N GLY A 366 8.28 15.68 -27.54
CA GLY A 366 8.87 14.80 -28.54
C GLY A 366 8.83 13.32 -28.20
N ALA A 367 9.74 12.58 -28.81
CA ALA A 367 9.78 11.11 -28.80
C ALA A 367 11.05 10.61 -28.09
N TRP A 368 10.88 9.79 -27.08
CA TRP A 368 11.95 9.30 -26.22
C TRP A 368 11.91 7.78 -26.08
N GLY A 369 12.99 7.21 -25.56
CA GLY A 369 13.13 5.77 -25.44
C GLY A 369 13.05 5.07 -26.80
N TYR A 370 13.21 3.76 -26.81
CA TYR A 370 13.07 2.99 -28.04
C TYR A 370 12.78 1.53 -27.71
N TRP A 371 11.60 1.05 -28.10
CA TRP A 371 11.31 -0.37 -28.06
C TRP A 371 11.63 -1.02 -29.38
N GLN A 372 12.40 -2.07 -29.36
CA GLN A 372 12.75 -2.90 -30.50
C GLN A 372 13.09 -4.33 -30.09
N ASP A 373 12.77 -5.27 -30.94
CA ASP A 373 13.21 -6.66 -30.86
C ASP A 373 13.45 -7.22 -32.25
N SER A 374 14.50 -6.74 -32.88
CA SER A 374 14.84 -7.06 -34.28
C SER A 374 15.13 -8.55 -34.52
N ALA A 375 15.29 -9.38 -33.46
CA ALA A 375 15.42 -10.81 -33.59
C ALA A 375 14.08 -11.50 -33.83
N ARG A 376 12.96 -10.91 -33.37
CA ARG A 376 11.62 -11.52 -33.41
C ARG A 376 10.61 -10.75 -34.28
N THR A 377 10.79 -9.44 -34.50
CA THR A 377 9.83 -8.60 -35.21
C THR A 377 10.50 -7.38 -35.87
N ASP A 378 9.82 -6.82 -36.88
CA ASP A 378 10.17 -5.52 -37.49
C ASP A 378 9.41 -4.36 -36.80
N VAL A 379 8.54 -4.63 -35.83
CA VAL A 379 7.82 -3.59 -35.09
C VAL A 379 8.80 -2.87 -34.18
N THR A 380 8.78 -1.54 -34.26
CA THR A 380 9.58 -0.65 -33.40
C THR A 380 8.75 0.57 -33.02
N SER A 381 8.99 1.16 -31.86
CA SER A 381 8.35 2.39 -31.44
C SER A 381 9.24 3.20 -30.52
N ARG A 382 9.16 4.54 -30.64
CA ARG A 382 9.48 5.48 -29.57
C ARG A 382 8.22 5.79 -28.78
N PHE A 383 8.35 6.58 -27.73
CA PHE A 383 7.26 6.91 -26.81
C PHE A 383 7.13 8.43 -26.66
N SER A 384 5.91 8.93 -26.53
CA SER A 384 5.66 10.25 -25.97
C SER A 384 5.53 10.19 -24.45
N GLY A 385 5.53 11.34 -23.76
CA GLY A 385 5.36 11.44 -22.32
C GLY A 385 3.92 11.26 -21.82
N TYR A 386 3.04 10.58 -22.57
CA TYR A 386 1.61 10.43 -22.27
C TYR A 386 1.30 9.88 -20.88
N HIS A 387 2.23 9.12 -20.33
CA HIS A 387 2.07 8.44 -19.04
C HIS A 387 2.36 9.34 -17.83
N GLY A 388 3.01 10.48 -18.00
CA GLY A 388 3.29 11.43 -16.92
C GLY A 388 4.61 11.22 -16.17
N TYR A 389 5.37 10.14 -16.41
CA TYR A 389 6.55 9.79 -15.62
C TYR A 389 7.88 10.40 -16.10
N TRP A 390 7.84 11.35 -17.01
CA TRP A 390 9.04 12.08 -17.51
C TRP A 390 8.95 13.57 -17.22
N PRO A 391 8.93 14.00 -15.95
CA PRO A 391 8.66 15.38 -15.59
C PRO A 391 9.77 16.33 -16.04
N VAL A 392 9.40 17.44 -16.65
CA VAL A 392 10.24 18.62 -16.91
C VAL A 392 9.83 19.81 -16.05
N SER A 393 8.78 19.65 -15.25
CA SER A 393 8.37 20.56 -14.17
C SER A 393 7.85 19.75 -12.98
N CYS A 394 8.10 20.20 -11.76
CA CYS A 394 7.62 19.54 -10.56
C CYS A 394 6.29 20.11 -10.02
N THR A 395 5.81 21.26 -10.55
CA THR A 395 4.67 22.01 -9.98
C THR A 395 3.69 22.55 -11.02
N GLU A 396 3.93 22.32 -12.32
CA GLU A 396 3.03 22.74 -13.40
C GLU A 396 2.35 21.52 -14.02
N VAL A 397 1.05 21.60 -14.22
CA VAL A 397 0.28 20.58 -14.95
C VAL A 397 0.64 20.62 -16.43
N ASP A 398 0.81 19.46 -17.05
CA ASP A 398 0.99 19.34 -18.51
C ASP A 398 -0.22 19.95 -19.22
N ARG A 399 0.03 20.83 -20.19
CA ARG A 399 -1.01 21.54 -20.92
C ARG A 399 -1.99 20.59 -21.64
N ARG A 400 -1.54 19.37 -21.96
CA ARG A 400 -2.38 18.32 -22.56
C ARG A 400 -3.38 17.73 -21.56
N PHE A 401 -3.07 17.82 -20.27
CA PHE A 401 -3.96 17.38 -19.18
C PHE A 401 -4.78 18.54 -18.61
N GLY A 402 -4.46 19.78 -19.00
CA GLY A 402 -5.15 20.99 -18.56
C GLY A 402 -4.23 22.02 -17.91
N SER A 403 -4.55 22.42 -16.68
CA SER A 403 -3.82 23.44 -15.91
C SER A 403 -3.87 23.17 -14.41
N ASN A 404 -3.10 23.93 -13.62
CA ASN A 404 -3.19 23.89 -12.16
C ASN A 404 -4.62 24.24 -11.66
N ASP A 405 -5.33 25.14 -12.35
CA ASP A 405 -6.73 25.45 -12.04
C ASP A 405 -7.66 24.26 -12.34
N ALA A 406 -7.39 23.49 -13.42
CA ALA A 406 -8.13 22.28 -13.74
C ALA A 406 -7.90 21.18 -12.66
N MET A 407 -6.69 21.09 -12.13
CA MET A 407 -6.39 20.17 -11.01
C MET A 407 -7.15 20.56 -9.73
N THR A 408 -7.18 21.86 -9.39
CA THR A 408 -7.95 22.37 -8.27
C THR A 408 -9.45 22.13 -8.48
N HIS A 409 -9.96 22.35 -9.67
CA HIS A 409 -11.36 22.07 -10.02
C HIS A 409 -11.71 20.58 -9.83
N LEU A 410 -10.85 19.66 -10.29
CA LEU A 410 -11.05 18.23 -10.07
C LEU A 410 -11.17 17.89 -8.58
N THR A 411 -10.27 18.44 -7.74
CA THR A 411 -10.30 18.16 -6.30
C THR A 411 -11.55 18.76 -5.64
N ASP A 412 -11.98 19.96 -6.04
CA ASP A 412 -13.20 20.58 -5.52
C ASP A 412 -14.44 19.73 -5.85
N VAL A 413 -14.58 19.32 -7.12
CA VAL A 413 -15.67 18.43 -7.58
C VAL A 413 -15.63 17.08 -6.83
N ALA A 414 -14.46 16.49 -6.66
CA ALA A 414 -14.31 15.25 -5.89
C ALA A 414 -14.76 15.40 -4.44
N HIS A 415 -14.39 16.51 -3.78
CA HIS A 415 -14.78 16.79 -2.39
C HIS A 415 -16.28 17.01 -2.25
N GLU A 416 -16.91 17.74 -3.19
CA GLU A 416 -18.36 17.94 -3.22
C GLU A 416 -19.13 16.61 -3.33
N ASN A 417 -18.52 15.61 -3.99
CA ASN A 417 -19.04 14.25 -4.14
C ASN A 417 -18.52 13.26 -3.07
N GLY A 418 -17.88 13.74 -2.00
CA GLY A 418 -17.42 12.90 -0.89
C GLY A 418 -16.21 12.00 -1.22
N MET A 419 -15.46 12.33 -2.26
CA MET A 419 -14.32 11.55 -2.76
C MET A 419 -12.98 12.18 -2.37
N ASN A 420 -11.92 11.34 -2.30
CA ASN A 420 -10.53 11.76 -2.18
C ASN A 420 -9.80 11.68 -3.54
N VAL A 421 -8.81 12.56 -3.72
CA VAL A 421 -7.91 12.53 -4.88
C VAL A 421 -6.47 12.36 -4.42
N LEU A 422 -5.81 11.30 -4.90
CA LEU A 422 -4.37 11.08 -4.73
C LEU A 422 -3.65 11.41 -6.03
N LEU A 423 -2.62 12.25 -5.92
CA LEU A 423 -1.74 12.58 -7.04
C LEU A 423 -0.57 11.59 -7.08
N ASP A 424 -0.34 10.99 -8.24
CA ASP A 424 0.90 10.25 -8.47
C ASP A 424 2.07 11.23 -8.60
N TYR A 425 3.08 11.07 -7.73
CA TYR A 425 4.21 11.99 -7.67
C TYR A 425 5.52 11.29 -7.98
N VAL A 426 6.21 11.78 -9.01
CA VAL A 426 7.53 11.30 -9.43
C VAL A 426 8.61 12.10 -8.69
N GLY A 427 9.16 11.52 -7.63
CA GLY A 427 10.19 12.17 -6.81
C GLY A 427 11.61 11.67 -7.05
N ASN A 428 11.77 10.48 -7.64
CA ASN A 428 13.08 9.82 -7.81
C ASN A 428 13.94 10.48 -8.89
N HIS A 429 13.35 10.84 -10.00
CA HIS A 429 14.05 11.28 -11.20
C HIS A 429 13.32 12.42 -11.90
N VAL A 430 14.01 13.06 -12.82
CA VAL A 430 13.45 14.04 -13.76
C VAL A 430 13.87 13.65 -15.17
N HIS A 431 13.31 14.31 -16.18
CA HIS A 431 13.79 14.17 -17.55
C HIS A 431 15.06 15.01 -17.76
N GLU A 432 15.93 14.66 -18.70
CA GLU A 432 17.15 15.39 -19.01
C GLU A 432 16.90 16.84 -19.47
N ASP A 433 15.72 17.14 -20.02
CA ASP A 433 15.28 18.50 -20.38
C ASP A 433 14.74 19.32 -19.21
N HIS A 434 14.72 18.75 -17.98
CA HIS A 434 14.25 19.48 -16.82
C HIS A 434 15.22 20.64 -16.49
N PRO A 435 14.74 21.86 -16.20
CA PRO A 435 15.61 23.01 -15.87
C PRO A 435 16.60 22.79 -14.73
N LEU A 436 16.32 21.84 -13.84
CA LEU A 436 17.27 21.44 -12.79
C LEU A 436 18.60 20.93 -13.35
N MET A 437 18.60 20.34 -14.55
CA MET A 437 19.82 19.78 -15.16
C MET A 437 20.80 20.87 -15.56
N ASP A 438 20.31 22.04 -15.95
CA ASP A 438 21.12 23.22 -16.24
C ASP A 438 21.54 23.97 -14.96
N LEU A 439 20.63 24.06 -13.97
CA LEU A 439 20.83 24.80 -12.74
C LEU A 439 21.69 24.06 -11.72
N HIS A 440 21.51 22.76 -11.61
CA HIS A 440 22.12 21.88 -10.62
C HIS A 440 22.51 20.52 -11.22
N PRO A 441 23.46 20.51 -12.20
CA PRO A 441 23.88 19.24 -12.82
C PRO A 441 24.56 18.28 -11.84
N ASP A 442 24.95 18.76 -10.67
CA ASP A 442 25.53 17.99 -9.58
C ASP A 442 24.50 17.36 -8.62
N TRP A 443 23.19 17.56 -8.87
CA TRP A 443 22.11 16.97 -8.04
C TRP A 443 21.71 15.55 -8.44
N THR A 444 22.30 15.02 -9.50
CA THR A 444 22.02 13.65 -9.97
C THR A 444 23.06 12.68 -9.46
N THR A 445 22.68 11.42 -9.41
CA THR A 445 23.61 10.30 -9.20
C THR A 445 24.42 10.04 -10.47
N GLU A 446 25.49 9.24 -10.35
CA GLU A 446 26.37 8.94 -11.48
C GLU A 446 25.73 7.93 -12.44
N LEU A 447 25.66 8.29 -13.74
CA LEU A 447 25.18 7.40 -14.80
C LEU A 447 26.16 6.24 -15.09
N TYR A 448 27.44 6.43 -14.84
CA TYR A 448 28.45 5.41 -15.07
C TYR A 448 29.04 4.89 -13.76
N LEU A 449 29.08 3.57 -13.62
CA LEU A 449 29.75 2.91 -12.50
C LEU A 449 31.28 3.01 -12.64
N PRO A 450 32.05 2.78 -11.57
CA PRO A 450 33.51 2.85 -11.59
C PRO A 450 34.20 1.95 -12.62
N ASP A 451 33.54 0.89 -13.05
CA ASP A 451 34.00 -0.03 -14.09
C ASP A 451 33.68 0.45 -15.53
N GLY A 452 32.99 1.58 -15.67
CA GLY A 452 32.56 2.16 -16.93
C GLY A 452 31.26 1.61 -17.49
N SER A 453 30.57 0.71 -16.79
CA SER A 453 29.25 0.23 -17.18
C SER A 453 28.17 1.25 -16.82
N LEU A 454 27.01 1.21 -17.53
CA LEU A 454 25.87 2.04 -17.22
C LEU A 454 25.22 1.60 -15.90
N ASN A 455 24.87 2.57 -15.06
CA ASN A 455 24.07 2.40 -13.86
C ASN A 455 22.58 2.59 -14.19
N THR A 456 22.09 1.83 -15.15
CA THR A 456 20.68 1.81 -15.55
C THR A 456 20.05 0.47 -15.20
N GLU A 457 18.78 0.49 -14.77
CA GLU A 457 18.00 -0.72 -14.44
C GLU A 457 18.65 -1.64 -13.40
N ARG A 458 19.49 -1.10 -12.53
CA ARG A 458 20.14 -1.85 -11.44
C ARG A 458 19.32 -1.77 -10.16
N TRP A 459 18.09 -2.22 -10.25
CA TRP A 459 16.98 -1.99 -9.30
C TRP A 459 17.25 -2.40 -7.85
N ASP A 460 18.05 -3.41 -7.63
CA ASP A 460 18.32 -3.93 -6.29
C ASP A 460 19.78 -3.66 -5.86
N GLU A 461 20.75 -3.81 -6.75
CA GLU A 461 22.17 -3.64 -6.46
C GLU A 461 22.54 -2.17 -6.18
N TYR A 462 22.00 -1.24 -6.98
CA TYR A 462 22.25 0.20 -6.87
C TYR A 462 20.94 0.98 -6.63
N ARG A 463 20.13 0.47 -5.73
CA ARG A 463 18.75 0.87 -5.48
C ARG A 463 18.53 2.40 -5.37
N LEU A 464 19.43 3.13 -4.69
CA LEU A 464 19.29 4.57 -4.48
C LEU A 464 20.00 5.43 -5.54
N THR A 465 20.68 4.82 -6.51
CA THR A 465 21.49 5.57 -7.47
C THR A 465 21.28 5.19 -8.92
N THR A 466 20.55 4.08 -9.19
CA THR A 466 20.31 3.61 -10.55
C THR A 466 19.38 4.56 -11.31
N TRP A 467 19.71 4.81 -12.56
CA TRP A 467 18.84 5.55 -13.47
C TRP A 467 17.83 4.60 -14.12
N PHE A 468 16.66 5.11 -14.45
CA PHE A 468 15.63 4.30 -15.11
C PHE A 468 15.85 4.19 -16.61
N ASP A 469 16.39 5.25 -17.21
CA ASP A 469 16.96 5.26 -18.57
C ASP A 469 18.02 6.37 -18.63
N THR A 470 18.81 6.40 -19.69
CA THR A 470 19.89 7.36 -19.88
C THR A 470 19.43 8.81 -19.96
N PHE A 471 18.17 9.06 -20.34
CA PHE A 471 17.53 10.39 -20.39
C PHE A 471 16.70 10.71 -19.12
N MET A 472 16.72 9.83 -18.12
CA MET A 472 16.01 9.99 -16.83
C MET A 472 17.00 10.05 -15.66
N PRO A 473 17.68 11.20 -15.46
CA PRO A 473 18.61 11.38 -14.36
C PRO A 473 17.94 11.15 -12.99
N THR A 474 18.47 10.20 -12.23
CA THR A 474 18.07 9.97 -10.85
C THR A 474 18.68 11.02 -9.93
N LEU A 475 17.85 11.65 -9.10
CA LEU A 475 18.25 12.67 -8.16
C LEU A 475 18.93 12.05 -6.93
N ASP A 476 20.02 12.66 -6.45
CA ASP A 476 20.73 12.24 -5.23
C ASP A 476 19.97 12.73 -3.98
N LEU A 477 18.89 12.01 -3.63
CA LEU A 477 18.01 12.34 -2.51
C LEU A 477 18.60 11.97 -1.13
N GLU A 478 19.83 11.44 -1.07
CA GLU A 478 20.58 11.35 0.17
C GLU A 478 21.19 12.70 0.56
N ARG A 479 21.38 13.61 -0.41
CA ARG A 479 21.84 14.97 -0.16
C ARG A 479 20.70 15.81 0.44
N PRO A 480 20.93 16.43 1.63
CA PRO A 480 19.88 17.18 2.33
C PRO A 480 19.28 18.34 1.53
N GLU A 481 20.06 19.02 0.69
CA GLU A 481 19.59 20.13 -0.14
C GLU A 481 18.72 19.69 -1.31
N VAL A 482 19.00 18.53 -1.91
CA VAL A 482 18.19 17.92 -2.98
C VAL A 482 16.88 17.42 -2.41
N ALA A 483 16.95 16.68 -1.30
CA ALA A 483 15.76 16.20 -0.59
C ALA A 483 14.89 17.38 -0.10
N GLU A 484 15.49 18.51 0.32
CA GLU A 484 14.73 19.70 0.71
C GLU A 484 13.95 20.30 -0.46
N ALA A 485 14.61 20.55 -1.59
CA ALA A 485 13.99 21.15 -2.76
C ALA A 485 12.86 20.28 -3.35
N MET A 486 13.11 18.97 -3.46
CA MET A 486 12.11 18.05 -4.02
C MET A 486 10.93 17.82 -3.09
N SER A 487 11.16 17.81 -1.77
CA SER A 487 10.06 17.73 -0.80
C SER A 487 9.27 19.05 -0.71
N ASP A 488 9.87 20.23 -1.00
CA ASP A 488 9.14 21.48 -1.16
C ASP A 488 8.21 21.42 -2.38
N SER A 489 8.67 20.88 -3.50
CA SER A 489 7.88 20.71 -4.72
C SER A 489 6.68 19.75 -4.49
N ALA A 490 6.89 18.64 -3.77
CA ALA A 490 5.79 17.75 -3.40
C ALA A 490 4.79 18.43 -2.44
N ALA A 491 5.28 19.12 -1.39
CA ALA A 491 4.42 19.81 -0.44
C ALA A 491 3.65 20.99 -1.08
N TRP A 492 4.16 21.55 -2.18
CA TRP A 492 3.46 22.58 -2.94
C TRP A 492 2.09 22.08 -3.45
N TRP A 493 2.04 20.87 -4.00
CA TRP A 493 0.77 20.27 -4.45
C TRP A 493 -0.24 20.15 -3.32
N ALA A 494 0.19 19.71 -2.14
CA ALA A 494 -0.67 19.55 -0.97
C ALA A 494 -1.32 20.87 -0.51
N THR A 495 -0.68 22.01 -0.78
CA THR A 495 -1.16 23.32 -0.33
C THR A 495 -1.84 24.14 -1.43
N HIS A 496 -1.68 23.78 -2.71
CA HIS A 496 -2.17 24.57 -3.84
C HIS A 496 -3.24 23.89 -4.68
N SER A 497 -3.33 22.56 -4.68
CA SER A 497 -4.27 21.83 -5.52
C SER A 497 -5.42 21.15 -4.79
N GLY A 498 -5.43 21.18 -3.45
CA GLY A 498 -6.49 20.58 -2.66
C GLY A 498 -6.46 19.04 -2.58
N ILE A 499 -5.45 18.36 -3.10
CA ILE A 499 -5.31 16.89 -3.05
C ILE A 499 -5.39 16.34 -1.64
N ASP A 500 -5.79 15.08 -1.48
CA ASP A 500 -5.91 14.39 -0.20
C ASP A 500 -4.67 13.58 0.16
N GLY A 501 -3.70 13.53 -0.76
CA GLY A 501 -2.43 12.85 -0.55
C GLY A 501 -1.76 12.44 -1.85
N PHE A 502 -0.84 11.49 -1.73
CA PHE A 502 0.02 11.05 -2.82
C PHE A 502 0.04 9.54 -2.99
N ARG A 503 0.13 9.10 -4.23
CA ARG A 503 0.82 7.87 -4.56
C ARG A 503 2.24 8.26 -4.98
N HIS A 504 3.23 7.68 -4.33
CA HIS A 504 4.64 7.96 -4.62
C HIS A 504 5.21 6.89 -5.54
N ASP A 505 5.68 7.35 -6.71
CA ASP A 505 6.38 6.53 -7.68
C ASP A 505 7.74 6.07 -7.14
N ALA A 506 8.16 4.87 -7.52
CA ALA A 506 9.52 4.36 -7.31
C ALA A 506 10.06 4.50 -5.88
N THR A 507 9.21 4.34 -4.86
CA THR A 507 9.54 4.61 -3.45
C THR A 507 10.80 3.92 -2.98
N LYS A 508 11.06 2.67 -3.41
CA LYS A 508 12.27 1.93 -2.99
C LYS A 508 13.58 2.56 -3.46
N HIS A 509 13.53 3.42 -4.48
CA HIS A 509 14.68 4.09 -5.06
C HIS A 509 14.97 5.45 -4.41
N ILE A 510 14.13 5.85 -3.46
CA ILE A 510 14.21 7.15 -2.78
C ILE A 510 14.70 6.95 -1.34
N SER A 511 15.64 7.80 -0.93
CA SER A 511 16.21 7.77 0.41
C SER A 511 15.17 8.12 1.49
N GLU A 512 15.28 7.48 2.66
CA GLU A 512 14.47 7.80 3.84
C GLU A 512 14.62 9.26 4.30
N VAL A 513 15.73 9.93 3.96
CA VAL A 513 15.94 11.37 4.21
C VAL A 513 14.85 12.20 3.55
N PHE A 514 14.53 11.91 2.29
CA PHE A 514 13.44 12.57 1.57
C PHE A 514 12.08 12.32 2.22
N TRP A 515 11.76 11.08 2.54
CA TRP A 515 10.45 10.72 3.10
C TRP A 515 10.18 11.42 4.43
N ARG A 516 11.17 11.46 5.32
CA ARG A 516 11.04 12.18 6.60
C ARG A 516 10.88 13.68 6.42
N LYS A 517 11.62 14.28 5.48
CA LYS A 517 11.46 15.71 5.15
C LYS A 517 10.06 16.00 4.61
N LEU A 518 9.61 15.23 3.63
CA LEU A 518 8.28 15.39 3.05
C LEU A 518 7.20 15.23 4.13
N THR A 519 7.21 14.14 4.88
CA THR A 519 6.20 13.88 5.93
C THR A 519 6.19 14.98 7.00
N THR A 520 7.34 15.52 7.38
CA THR A 520 7.41 16.67 8.28
C THR A 520 6.69 17.90 7.70
N LYS A 521 6.87 18.18 6.40
CA LYS A 521 6.19 19.30 5.71
C LYS A 521 4.69 19.06 5.58
N LEU A 522 4.27 17.81 5.29
CA LEU A 522 2.86 17.44 5.23
C LEU A 522 2.18 17.52 6.60
N LYS A 523 2.84 17.13 7.68
CA LYS A 523 2.35 17.34 9.06
C LYS A 523 2.19 18.84 9.37
N ALA A 524 3.10 19.69 8.90
CA ALA A 524 2.96 21.14 9.06
C ALA A 524 1.77 21.71 8.27
N ALA A 525 1.55 21.25 7.05
CA ALA A 525 0.39 21.61 6.25
C ALA A 525 -0.91 21.13 6.90
N GLN A 526 -0.94 19.91 7.43
CA GLN A 526 -2.08 19.37 8.17
C GLN A 526 -2.41 20.18 9.43
N ALA A 527 -1.41 20.59 10.19
CA ALA A 527 -1.63 21.43 11.38
C ALA A 527 -2.29 22.78 11.04
N GLN A 528 -2.09 23.30 9.83
CA GLN A 528 -2.69 24.54 9.35
C GLN A 528 -4.10 24.35 8.77
N THR A 529 -4.32 23.24 8.06
CA THR A 529 -5.55 22.99 7.30
C THR A 529 -6.54 22.09 8.03
N GLY A 530 -6.12 21.37 9.07
CA GLY A 530 -6.88 20.31 9.72
C GLY A 530 -7.09 19.05 8.87
N LYS A 531 -6.48 18.96 7.66
CA LYS A 531 -6.67 17.89 6.69
C LYS A 531 -5.47 16.96 6.68
N ARG A 532 -5.67 15.68 7.03
CA ARG A 532 -4.64 14.66 6.91
C ARG A 532 -4.35 14.34 5.44
N LEU A 533 -3.09 14.35 5.09
CA LEU A 533 -2.61 13.99 3.76
C LEU A 533 -2.08 12.54 3.80
N PHE A 534 -2.67 11.69 3.00
CA PHE A 534 -2.34 10.26 2.94
C PHE A 534 -1.19 10.01 1.98
N GLN A 535 -0.30 9.12 2.34
CA GLN A 535 0.86 8.76 1.51
C GLN A 535 0.91 7.25 1.30
N ILE A 536 0.79 6.82 0.04
CA ILE A 536 0.97 5.42 -0.35
C ILE A 536 2.11 5.30 -1.37
N GLY A 537 3.04 4.37 -1.15
CA GLY A 537 4.23 4.23 -1.96
C GLY A 537 4.25 2.99 -2.83
N GLU A 538 5.11 3.01 -3.85
CA GLU A 538 5.39 1.87 -4.71
C GLU A 538 6.76 1.28 -4.39
N THR A 539 6.77 0.10 -3.77
CA THR A 539 7.98 -0.69 -3.55
C THR A 539 7.74 -2.13 -3.99
N TYR A 540 8.44 -2.56 -5.01
CA TYR A 540 8.50 -3.97 -5.36
C TYR A 540 9.69 -4.62 -4.68
N GLY A 541 9.46 -5.54 -3.76
CA GLY A 541 10.52 -6.15 -2.95
C GLY A 541 10.00 -7.09 -1.86
N SER A 542 10.88 -7.47 -0.94
CA SER A 542 10.49 -8.29 0.21
C SER A 542 9.55 -7.55 1.17
N PRO A 543 8.74 -8.26 1.96
CA PRO A 543 7.90 -7.64 2.99
C PRO A 543 8.69 -6.73 3.94
N ASP A 544 9.93 -7.09 4.29
CA ASP A 544 10.79 -6.27 5.14
C ASP A 544 11.20 -4.96 4.46
N LEU A 545 11.54 -4.98 3.17
CA LEU A 545 11.87 -3.76 2.43
C LEU A 545 10.63 -2.86 2.30
N ILE A 546 9.48 -3.43 1.94
CA ILE A 546 8.21 -2.69 1.86
C ILE A 546 7.89 -2.07 3.23
N GLY A 547 7.95 -2.87 4.30
CA GLY A 547 7.67 -2.43 5.67
C GLY A 547 8.64 -1.39 6.22
N SER A 548 9.88 -1.32 5.71
CA SER A 548 10.89 -0.37 6.20
C SER A 548 10.52 1.09 5.93
N TYR A 549 9.68 1.36 4.94
CA TYR A 549 9.19 2.71 4.63
C TYR A 549 7.92 3.11 5.39
N LEU A 550 7.31 2.17 6.13
CA LEU A 550 6.10 2.43 6.90
C LEU A 550 6.46 2.98 8.26
N SER A 551 6.16 4.22 8.51
CA SER A 551 6.28 4.83 9.84
C SER A 551 5.45 6.11 9.95
N SER A 552 5.20 6.55 11.18
CA SER A 552 4.57 7.86 11.43
C SER A 552 5.41 9.05 10.96
N GLY A 553 6.67 8.83 10.59
CA GLY A 553 7.59 9.83 10.05
C GLY A 553 7.82 9.73 8.55
N MET A 554 7.29 8.71 7.89
CA MET A 554 7.46 8.48 6.45
C MET A 554 6.10 8.21 5.79
N LEU A 555 5.87 7.01 5.23
CA LEU A 555 4.64 6.72 4.51
C LEU A 555 3.59 6.04 5.40
N ASP A 556 2.32 6.29 5.10
CA ASP A 556 1.18 5.63 5.75
C ASP A 556 0.97 4.21 5.24
N ALA A 557 1.27 3.97 3.96
CA ALA A 557 0.99 2.72 3.27
C ALA A 557 1.95 2.46 2.10
N GLN A 558 1.94 1.24 1.61
CA GLN A 558 2.57 0.81 0.37
C GLN A 558 1.63 -0.14 -0.38
N PHE A 559 1.88 -0.39 -1.67
CA PHE A 559 1.20 -1.49 -2.37
C PHE A 559 1.79 -2.83 -1.96
N ASP A 560 0.93 -3.81 -1.67
CA ASP A 560 1.35 -5.18 -1.33
C ASP A 560 1.49 -6.02 -2.60
N PHE A 561 2.63 -5.88 -3.28
CA PHE A 561 2.92 -6.64 -4.48
C PHE A 561 3.10 -8.15 -4.22
N ASN A 562 3.51 -8.53 -3.01
CA ASN A 562 3.62 -9.94 -2.65
C ASN A 562 2.22 -10.60 -2.62
N LEU A 563 1.24 -9.90 -2.05
CA LEU A 563 -0.16 -10.35 -2.06
C LEU A 563 -0.73 -10.35 -3.49
N TYR A 564 -0.46 -9.31 -4.28
CA TYR A 564 -0.89 -9.22 -5.68
C TYR A 564 -0.40 -10.40 -6.51
N ASP A 565 0.90 -10.70 -6.50
CA ASP A 565 1.46 -11.80 -7.29
C ASP A 565 0.86 -13.16 -6.88
N LYS A 566 0.60 -13.37 -5.58
CA LYS A 566 -0.04 -14.59 -5.09
C LYS A 566 -1.52 -14.66 -5.43
N LEU A 567 -2.23 -13.54 -5.41
CA LEU A 567 -3.64 -13.45 -5.78
C LEU A 567 -3.84 -13.77 -7.27
N VAL A 568 -3.02 -13.18 -8.14
CA VAL A 568 -3.02 -13.51 -9.56
C VAL A 568 -2.73 -14.99 -9.77
N GLY A 569 -1.68 -15.53 -9.12
CA GLY A 569 -1.34 -16.94 -9.20
C GLY A 569 -2.45 -17.87 -8.72
N ALA A 570 -3.15 -17.50 -7.64
CA ALA A 570 -4.21 -18.34 -7.05
C ALA A 570 -5.47 -18.41 -7.91
N ILE A 571 -5.82 -17.34 -8.63
CA ILE A 571 -7.10 -17.24 -9.36
C ILE A 571 -6.92 -17.43 -10.88
N ALA A 572 -5.90 -16.86 -11.49
CA ALA A 572 -5.74 -16.93 -12.95
C ALA A 572 -5.42 -18.34 -13.43
N PHE A 573 -4.61 -19.10 -12.69
CA PHE A 573 -4.06 -20.37 -13.12
C PHE A 573 -4.69 -21.59 -12.42
N ASP A 574 -4.81 -22.70 -13.13
CA ASP A 574 -5.43 -23.92 -12.61
C ASP A 574 -4.62 -24.56 -11.47
N ASP A 575 -3.29 -24.44 -11.50
CA ASP A 575 -2.38 -24.92 -10.46
C ASP A 575 -2.21 -23.94 -9.28
N GLY A 576 -3.03 -22.88 -9.22
CA GLY A 576 -3.06 -21.93 -8.13
C GLY A 576 -3.45 -22.54 -6.78
N SER A 577 -3.17 -21.84 -5.69
CA SER A 577 -3.32 -22.35 -4.32
C SER A 577 -3.92 -21.31 -3.36
N TRP A 578 -5.07 -21.64 -2.77
CA TRP A 578 -5.59 -20.86 -1.64
C TRP A 578 -4.65 -20.89 -0.44
N ALA A 579 -3.94 -22.00 -0.21
CA ALA A 579 -3.02 -22.13 0.91
C ALA A 579 -1.85 -21.15 0.81
N ASP A 580 -1.28 -20.96 -0.38
CA ASP A 580 -0.19 -20.01 -0.60
C ASP A 580 -0.67 -18.56 -0.47
N LEU A 581 -1.86 -18.28 -0.98
CA LEU A 581 -2.46 -16.94 -0.87
C LEU A 581 -2.79 -16.59 0.58
N VAL A 582 -3.41 -17.51 1.34
CA VAL A 582 -3.71 -17.32 2.77
C VAL A 582 -2.43 -17.11 3.57
N ALA A 583 -1.41 -17.95 3.35
CA ALA A 583 -0.13 -17.80 4.05
C ALA A 583 0.53 -16.44 3.76
N THR A 584 0.41 -15.93 2.53
CA THR A 584 0.93 -14.60 2.17
C THR A 584 0.11 -13.49 2.83
N ASN A 585 -1.22 -13.62 2.86
CA ASN A 585 -2.06 -12.64 3.55
C ASN A 585 -1.81 -12.62 5.07
N GLU A 586 -1.67 -13.78 5.71
CA GLU A 586 -1.30 -13.88 7.12
C GLU A 586 0.07 -13.24 7.40
N ALA A 587 1.04 -13.41 6.50
CA ALA A 587 2.34 -12.74 6.59
C ALA A 587 2.21 -11.22 6.45
N SER A 588 1.35 -10.73 5.56
CA SER A 588 1.02 -9.30 5.44
C SER A 588 0.40 -8.74 6.72
N LEU A 589 -0.59 -9.45 7.31
CA LEU A 589 -1.18 -9.07 8.60
C LEU A 589 -0.15 -9.02 9.73
N ALA A 590 0.77 -9.99 9.78
CA ALA A 590 1.84 -10.03 10.77
C ALA A 590 2.89 -8.91 10.57
N THR A 591 3.17 -8.56 9.33
CA THR A 591 4.18 -7.55 8.98
C THR A 591 3.66 -6.13 9.08
N TYR A 592 2.45 -5.87 8.59
CA TYR A 592 1.90 -4.52 8.46
C TYR A 592 0.82 -4.21 9.51
N GLY A 593 0.35 -5.22 10.25
CA GLY A 593 -0.75 -5.14 11.22
C GLY A 593 -2.10 -5.54 10.62
N ALA A 594 -3.08 -5.90 11.47
CA ALA A 594 -4.41 -6.32 11.01
C ALA A 594 -5.24 -5.15 10.42
N HIS A 595 -4.91 -3.93 10.80
CA HIS A 595 -5.56 -2.71 10.33
C HIS A 595 -4.61 -1.84 9.48
N HIS A 596 -3.76 -2.49 8.68
CA HIS A 596 -2.91 -1.77 7.73
C HIS A 596 -3.73 -1.09 6.62
N LEU A 597 -3.17 -0.04 6.04
CA LEU A 597 -3.73 0.68 4.89
C LEU A 597 -3.03 0.33 3.57
N MET A 598 -2.39 -0.86 3.50
CA MET A 598 -1.70 -1.30 2.29
C MET A 598 -2.66 -1.34 1.11
N GLY A 599 -2.18 -0.92 -0.06
CA GLY A 599 -2.94 -0.96 -1.30
C GLY A 599 -2.95 -2.37 -1.90
N ASN A 600 -4.13 -2.95 -2.07
CA ASN A 600 -4.33 -4.22 -2.74
C ASN A 600 -4.87 -3.96 -4.15
N ILE A 601 -4.09 -4.24 -5.18
CA ILE A 601 -4.39 -3.85 -6.57
C ILE A 601 -5.01 -5.01 -7.37
N THR A 602 -5.86 -4.68 -8.35
CA THR A 602 -6.26 -5.63 -9.41
C THR A 602 -5.19 -5.74 -10.49
N GLY A 603 -4.45 -4.67 -10.72
CA GLY A 603 -3.38 -4.47 -11.67
C GLY A 603 -2.90 -3.02 -11.64
N ASN A 604 -1.96 -2.68 -12.50
CA ASN A 604 -1.50 -1.31 -12.70
C ASN A 604 -0.94 -1.11 -14.12
N GLN A 605 -0.39 0.07 -14.39
CA GLN A 605 0.16 0.43 -15.71
C GLN A 605 1.39 -0.40 -16.14
N ASP A 606 2.02 -1.16 -15.24
CA ASP A 606 3.25 -1.91 -15.49
C ASP A 606 3.05 -3.43 -15.48
N ARG A 607 1.79 -3.87 -15.37
CA ARG A 607 1.42 -5.29 -15.33
C ARG A 607 0.50 -5.64 -16.49
N PRO A 608 0.58 -6.86 -17.06
CA PRO A 608 -0.41 -7.32 -18.02
C PRO A 608 -1.81 -7.32 -17.39
N ARG A 609 -2.83 -7.17 -18.21
CA ARG A 609 -4.21 -7.25 -17.72
C ARG A 609 -4.48 -8.64 -17.14
N PHE A 610 -5.04 -8.68 -15.92
CA PHE A 610 -5.39 -9.94 -15.24
C PHE A 610 -6.29 -10.84 -16.10
N THR A 611 -7.28 -10.26 -16.76
CA THR A 611 -8.24 -11.00 -17.60
C THR A 611 -7.54 -11.79 -18.69
N SER A 612 -6.49 -11.22 -19.31
CA SER A 612 -5.72 -11.91 -20.37
C SER A 612 -4.94 -13.12 -19.87
N LEU A 613 -4.52 -13.11 -18.60
CA LEU A 613 -3.91 -14.27 -17.94
C LEU A 613 -4.98 -15.29 -17.56
N ALA A 614 -6.09 -14.80 -17.02
CA ALA A 614 -7.17 -15.62 -16.46
C ALA A 614 -7.95 -16.39 -17.51
N ASP A 615 -8.09 -15.87 -18.75
CA ASP A 615 -8.73 -16.54 -19.88
C ASP A 615 -7.75 -17.31 -20.80
N GLY A 616 -6.46 -17.31 -20.45
CA GLY A 616 -5.41 -18.02 -21.20
C GLY A 616 -5.01 -17.36 -22.51
N THR A 617 -5.43 -16.11 -22.77
CA THR A 617 -4.98 -15.36 -23.95
C THR A 617 -3.51 -15.00 -23.86
N LEU A 618 -3.00 -14.81 -22.64
CA LEU A 618 -1.57 -14.70 -22.33
C LEU A 618 -1.14 -15.88 -21.47
N ASP A 619 0.01 -16.48 -21.82
CA ASP A 619 0.67 -17.48 -20.99
C ASP A 619 1.73 -16.83 -20.09
N VAL A 620 1.86 -17.31 -18.85
CA VAL A 620 2.83 -16.80 -17.89
C VAL A 620 4.29 -16.91 -18.36
N ASN A 621 4.58 -17.85 -19.29
CA ASN A 621 5.90 -18.05 -19.88
C ASN A 621 6.16 -17.21 -21.14
N GLU A 622 5.15 -16.45 -21.62
CA GLU A 622 5.32 -15.55 -22.75
C GLU A 622 5.95 -14.22 -22.33
N ASP A 623 6.68 -13.60 -23.24
CA ASP A 623 7.08 -12.20 -23.11
C ASP A 623 5.86 -11.30 -23.36
N MET A 624 5.15 -10.96 -22.31
CA MET A 624 3.86 -10.26 -22.37
C MET A 624 3.98 -8.85 -22.95
N LYS A 625 5.15 -8.21 -22.83
CA LYS A 625 5.43 -6.92 -23.48
C LYS A 625 5.57 -7.11 -24.99
N PHE A 626 6.29 -8.11 -25.42
CA PHE A 626 6.40 -8.48 -26.84
C PHE A 626 5.04 -8.82 -27.43
N GLN A 627 4.21 -9.56 -26.71
CA GLN A 627 2.85 -9.91 -27.17
C GLN A 627 1.99 -8.65 -27.34
N GLY A 628 2.05 -7.72 -26.39
CA GLY A 628 1.32 -6.43 -26.49
C GLY A 628 1.69 -5.59 -27.70
N TRP A 629 2.95 -5.66 -28.16
CA TRP A 629 3.42 -4.96 -29.36
C TRP A 629 3.04 -5.66 -30.68
N THR A 630 2.89 -6.97 -30.67
CA THR A 630 2.87 -7.77 -31.90
C THR A 630 1.60 -8.57 -32.12
N ARG A 631 0.75 -8.69 -31.11
CA ARG A 631 -0.51 -9.44 -31.16
C ARG A 631 -1.70 -8.57 -30.77
N ASP A 632 -2.80 -8.66 -31.50
CA ASP A 632 -4.07 -8.08 -31.08
C ASP A 632 -4.71 -8.99 -30.02
N ILE A 633 -4.55 -8.62 -28.76
CA ILE A 633 -5.04 -9.38 -27.60
C ILE A 633 -6.51 -9.09 -27.40
N GLN A 634 -7.34 -10.13 -27.50
CA GLN A 634 -8.79 -10.12 -27.36
C GLN A 634 -9.21 -11.13 -26.28
N HIS A 635 -10.43 -11.04 -25.77
CA HIS A 635 -10.94 -12.03 -24.81
C HIS A 635 -10.87 -13.46 -25.36
N GLY A 636 -10.34 -14.37 -24.54
CA GLY A 636 -10.21 -15.79 -24.85
C GLY A 636 -11.47 -16.60 -24.53
N GLY A 637 -12.30 -16.13 -23.58
CA GLY A 637 -13.51 -16.83 -23.14
C GLY A 637 -14.15 -16.22 -21.91
N ASP A 638 -15.27 -16.82 -21.48
CA ASP A 638 -16.08 -16.32 -20.37
C ASP A 638 -15.42 -16.51 -19.00
N ASP A 639 -14.48 -17.45 -18.87
CA ASP A 639 -13.78 -17.74 -17.61
C ASP A 639 -12.97 -16.52 -17.13
N GLY A 640 -12.41 -15.73 -18.06
CA GLY A 640 -11.70 -14.48 -17.70
C GLY A 640 -12.57 -13.51 -16.93
N TYR A 641 -13.81 -13.33 -17.35
CA TYR A 641 -14.79 -12.50 -16.65
C TYR A 641 -15.15 -13.06 -15.27
N ALA A 642 -15.38 -14.38 -15.19
CA ALA A 642 -15.71 -15.03 -13.93
C ALA A 642 -14.57 -14.97 -12.91
N LYS A 643 -13.35 -15.24 -13.35
CA LYS A 643 -12.15 -15.14 -12.52
C LYS A 643 -11.85 -13.68 -12.10
N MET A 644 -12.12 -12.67 -12.97
CA MET A 644 -12.02 -11.24 -12.59
C MET A 644 -13.04 -10.90 -11.50
N ARG A 645 -14.28 -11.37 -11.59
CA ARG A 645 -15.28 -11.20 -10.53
C ARG A 645 -14.86 -11.85 -9.21
N LEU A 646 -14.22 -13.01 -9.26
CA LEU A 646 -13.67 -13.68 -8.08
C LEU A 646 -12.53 -12.86 -7.45
N LEU A 647 -11.61 -12.35 -8.28
CA LEU A 647 -10.53 -11.45 -7.84
C LEU A 647 -11.08 -10.20 -7.14
N MET A 648 -12.07 -9.53 -7.74
CA MET A 648 -12.75 -8.37 -7.14
C MET A 648 -13.37 -8.72 -5.79
N SER A 649 -14.02 -9.88 -5.69
CA SER A 649 -14.62 -10.35 -4.44
C SER A 649 -13.57 -10.54 -3.34
N TYR A 650 -12.43 -11.14 -3.66
CA TYR A 650 -11.33 -11.32 -2.71
C TYR A 650 -10.77 -9.97 -2.24
N LEU A 651 -10.44 -9.05 -3.17
CA LEU A 651 -9.88 -7.74 -2.85
C LEU A 651 -10.78 -6.92 -1.94
N MET A 652 -12.08 -6.96 -2.18
CA MET A 652 -13.05 -6.25 -1.34
C MET A 652 -13.23 -6.90 0.04
N SER A 653 -12.80 -8.16 0.23
CA SER A 653 -13.01 -8.95 1.45
C SER A 653 -11.89 -8.85 2.47
N VAL A 654 -10.66 -8.58 2.05
CA VAL A 654 -9.48 -8.58 2.91
C VAL A 654 -9.15 -7.17 3.47
N PRO A 655 -8.35 -7.06 4.56
CA PRO A 655 -7.84 -5.77 5.05
C PRO A 655 -7.00 -5.01 4.01
N GLY A 656 -6.79 -3.73 4.23
CA GLY A 656 -6.11 -2.82 3.32
C GLY A 656 -7.08 -2.03 2.45
N ILE A 657 -6.56 -1.22 1.56
CA ILE A 657 -7.31 -0.39 0.61
C ILE A 657 -7.38 -1.13 -0.73
N PRO A 658 -8.55 -1.64 -1.14
CA PRO A 658 -8.70 -2.21 -2.48
C PRO A 658 -8.53 -1.11 -3.53
N CYS A 659 -7.75 -1.40 -4.57
CA CYS A 659 -7.46 -0.47 -5.66
C CYS A 659 -7.76 -1.15 -7.01
N VAL A 660 -8.73 -0.62 -7.73
CA VAL A 660 -9.14 -1.12 -9.04
C VAL A 660 -8.44 -0.30 -10.12
N TYR A 661 -7.70 -0.96 -10.99
CA TYR A 661 -7.11 -0.34 -12.18
C TYR A 661 -8.19 -0.13 -13.24
N TYR A 662 -8.26 1.06 -13.84
CA TYR A 662 -9.30 1.40 -14.81
C TYR A 662 -9.41 0.36 -15.94
N GLY A 663 -10.63 -0.02 -16.28
CA GLY A 663 -10.93 -1.08 -17.24
C GLY A 663 -11.05 -2.48 -16.61
N ASP A 664 -10.47 -2.74 -15.42
CA ASP A 664 -10.61 -4.05 -14.77
C ASP A 664 -12.04 -4.30 -14.28
N GLU A 665 -12.80 -3.24 -13.97
CA GLU A 665 -14.23 -3.36 -13.62
C GLU A 665 -15.10 -3.86 -14.78
N ILE A 666 -14.61 -3.78 -16.00
CA ILE A 666 -15.24 -4.36 -17.20
C ILE A 666 -14.45 -5.58 -17.72
N ALA A 667 -13.47 -6.05 -16.95
CA ALA A 667 -12.56 -7.15 -17.30
C ALA A 667 -11.80 -6.88 -18.62
N ASP A 668 -11.28 -5.67 -18.81
CA ASP A 668 -10.52 -5.33 -20.02
C ASP A 668 -9.29 -6.23 -20.18
N VAL A 669 -8.82 -6.40 -21.42
CA VAL A 669 -7.70 -7.25 -21.81
C VAL A 669 -6.53 -6.45 -22.35
N GLY A 670 -5.33 -7.00 -22.30
CA GLY A 670 -4.12 -6.40 -22.85
C GLY A 670 -2.87 -7.15 -22.42
N GLY A 671 -1.80 -6.96 -23.19
CA GLY A 671 -0.44 -7.40 -22.85
C GLY A 671 0.15 -6.55 -21.74
N ASN A 672 1.48 -6.42 -21.70
CA ASN A 672 2.12 -5.44 -20.84
C ASN A 672 2.28 -4.10 -21.59
N ASP A 673 2.79 -3.08 -20.91
CA ASP A 673 3.02 -1.72 -21.43
C ASP A 673 3.53 -1.71 -22.90
N PRO A 674 2.84 -0.97 -23.79
CA PRO A 674 1.72 -0.03 -23.58
C PRO A 674 0.32 -0.63 -23.81
N ASP A 675 0.16 -1.91 -24.16
CA ASP A 675 -1.12 -2.51 -24.54
C ASP A 675 -2.10 -2.65 -23.33
N ASN A 676 -1.60 -2.75 -22.11
CA ASN A 676 -2.42 -2.71 -20.88
C ASN A 676 -2.99 -1.30 -20.58
N ARG A 677 -2.61 -0.27 -21.37
CA ARG A 677 -2.95 1.14 -21.20
C ARG A 677 -3.86 1.62 -22.33
N ARG A 678 -4.85 0.80 -22.71
CA ARG A 678 -5.84 1.14 -23.74
C ARG A 678 -6.75 2.26 -23.24
N MET A 679 -7.40 2.99 -24.18
CA MET A 679 -8.40 4.01 -23.82
C MET A 679 -9.58 3.36 -23.14
N MET A 680 -10.05 3.95 -22.01
CA MET A 680 -11.20 3.46 -21.25
C MET A 680 -12.47 3.44 -22.10
N ARG A 681 -13.27 2.39 -21.97
CA ARG A 681 -14.56 2.20 -22.64
C ARG A 681 -15.69 2.33 -21.63
N PHE A 682 -16.58 3.26 -21.86
CA PHE A 682 -17.77 3.47 -21.03
C PHE A 682 -19.04 2.93 -21.65
N ASP A 683 -19.08 2.87 -22.99
CA ASP A 683 -20.24 2.51 -23.80
C ASP A 683 -19.98 1.23 -24.59
N ASN A 684 -21.07 0.67 -25.16
CA ASN A 684 -21.03 -0.54 -25.98
C ASN A 684 -20.42 -1.75 -25.26
N LEU A 685 -20.64 -1.82 -23.98
CA LEU A 685 -20.22 -2.97 -23.17
C LEU A 685 -21.08 -4.19 -23.51
N ASN A 686 -20.46 -5.34 -23.61
CA ASN A 686 -21.18 -6.61 -23.75
C ASN A 686 -21.86 -7.03 -22.43
N GLU A 687 -22.58 -8.16 -22.45
CA GLU A 687 -23.35 -8.64 -21.30
C GLU A 687 -22.42 -9.01 -20.11
N GLU A 688 -21.30 -9.68 -20.38
CA GLU A 688 -20.33 -10.06 -19.33
C GLU A 688 -19.54 -8.90 -18.76
N GLU A 689 -19.14 -7.92 -19.59
CA GLU A 689 -18.53 -6.65 -19.15
C GLU A 689 -19.48 -5.88 -18.24
N THR A 690 -20.74 -5.77 -18.63
CA THR A 690 -21.79 -5.11 -17.83
C THR A 690 -22.01 -5.83 -16.50
N ARG A 691 -22.05 -7.17 -16.53
CA ARG A 691 -22.19 -8.00 -15.33
C ARG A 691 -20.98 -7.86 -14.40
N THR A 692 -19.77 -7.82 -14.94
CA THR A 692 -18.55 -7.66 -14.14
C THR A 692 -18.50 -6.29 -13.49
N LYS A 693 -18.90 -5.23 -14.21
CA LYS A 693 -19.03 -3.87 -13.67
C LYS A 693 -20.03 -3.81 -12.52
N GLN A 694 -21.20 -4.42 -12.68
CA GLN A 694 -22.21 -4.46 -11.61
C GLN A 694 -21.72 -5.27 -10.40
N TRP A 695 -21.02 -6.38 -10.63
CA TRP A 695 -20.43 -7.20 -9.58
C TRP A 695 -19.39 -6.41 -8.77
N THR A 696 -18.49 -5.69 -9.44
CA THR A 696 -17.52 -4.81 -8.79
C THR A 696 -18.21 -3.78 -7.91
N ALA A 697 -19.28 -3.16 -8.43
CA ALA A 697 -20.06 -2.16 -7.69
C ALA A 697 -20.72 -2.77 -6.44
N ASP A 698 -21.33 -3.96 -6.57
CA ASP A 698 -22.03 -4.63 -5.46
C ASP A 698 -21.05 -4.98 -4.33
N TRP A 699 -19.86 -5.50 -4.66
CA TRP A 699 -18.87 -5.88 -3.66
C TRP A 699 -18.17 -4.65 -3.01
N ALA A 700 -17.90 -3.60 -3.78
CA ALA A 700 -17.35 -2.35 -3.24
C ALA A 700 -18.36 -1.66 -2.30
N LYS A 701 -19.64 -1.63 -2.66
CA LYS A 701 -20.72 -1.10 -1.81
C LYS A 701 -20.93 -1.97 -0.57
N LEU A 702 -20.88 -3.31 -0.70
CA LEU A 702 -20.90 -4.19 0.46
C LEU A 702 -19.77 -3.81 1.44
N ARG A 703 -18.52 -3.73 0.95
CA ARG A 703 -17.39 -3.36 1.80
C ARG A 703 -17.65 -2.07 2.57
N ARG A 704 -18.10 -1.03 1.90
CA ARG A 704 -18.36 0.28 2.50
C ARG A 704 -19.59 0.33 3.41
N SER A 705 -20.47 -0.64 3.34
CA SER A 705 -21.71 -0.70 4.13
C SER A 705 -21.60 -1.47 5.43
N ARG A 706 -20.43 -2.08 5.74
CA ARG A 706 -20.25 -2.92 6.93
C ARG A 706 -18.96 -2.60 7.67
N MET A 707 -19.08 -2.37 8.97
CA MET A 707 -17.93 -2.09 9.84
C MET A 707 -17.00 -3.32 9.92
N SER A 708 -17.52 -4.54 9.88
CA SER A 708 -16.71 -5.76 9.84
C SER A 708 -15.79 -5.82 8.62
N MET A 709 -16.23 -5.33 7.48
CA MET A 709 -15.42 -5.27 6.26
C MET A 709 -14.32 -4.20 6.32
N LEU A 710 -14.55 -3.12 7.07
CA LEU A 710 -13.65 -1.96 7.17
C LEU A 710 -12.68 -2.07 8.35
N TYR A 711 -13.19 -2.43 9.54
CA TYR A 711 -12.45 -2.45 10.80
C TYR A 711 -12.47 -3.82 11.50
N GLY A 712 -12.94 -4.87 10.83
CA GLY A 712 -12.99 -6.20 11.42
C GLY A 712 -11.65 -6.92 11.41
N THR A 713 -11.44 -7.77 12.40
CA THR A 713 -10.40 -8.82 12.36
C THR A 713 -10.73 -9.83 11.26
N THR A 714 -9.72 -10.54 10.78
CA THR A 714 -9.84 -11.46 9.66
C THR A 714 -9.37 -12.85 10.05
N THR A 715 -10.18 -13.87 9.74
CA THR A 715 -9.76 -15.28 9.81
C THR A 715 -9.99 -15.95 8.48
N PHE A 716 -9.10 -16.86 8.12
CA PHE A 716 -9.16 -17.65 6.90
C PHE A 716 -9.34 -19.13 7.24
N GLU A 717 -10.19 -19.82 6.51
CA GLU A 717 -10.37 -21.25 6.59
C GLU A 717 -10.43 -21.85 5.18
N ILE A 718 -9.56 -22.78 4.89
CA ILE A 718 -9.55 -23.51 3.62
C ILE A 718 -10.43 -24.73 3.80
N LEU A 719 -11.65 -24.69 3.25
CA LEU A 719 -12.62 -25.76 3.40
C LEU A 719 -12.21 -27.00 2.59
N ASP A 720 -11.69 -26.75 1.40
CA ASP A 720 -11.03 -27.73 0.52
C ASP A 720 -10.05 -27.00 -0.42
N GLU A 721 -9.37 -27.70 -1.34
CA GLU A 721 -8.41 -27.08 -2.25
C GLU A 721 -9.00 -25.98 -3.15
N HIS A 722 -10.32 -25.90 -3.28
CA HIS A 722 -11.03 -25.00 -4.19
C HIS A 722 -11.81 -23.89 -3.47
N VAL A 723 -12.25 -24.10 -2.22
CA VAL A 723 -13.12 -23.18 -1.49
C VAL A 723 -12.41 -22.55 -0.30
N LEU A 724 -12.33 -21.24 -0.34
CA LEU A 724 -11.83 -20.39 0.74
C LEU A 724 -13.02 -19.75 1.48
N HIS A 725 -13.00 -19.85 2.81
CA HIS A 725 -13.85 -19.10 3.72
C HIS A 725 -13.07 -17.99 4.38
N ILE A 726 -13.59 -16.77 4.35
CA ILE A 726 -13.06 -15.59 5.03
C ILE A 726 -14.13 -15.10 6.00
N ARG A 727 -13.76 -14.91 7.26
CA ARG A 727 -14.64 -14.30 8.27
C ARG A 727 -14.07 -12.95 8.71
N ARG A 728 -14.94 -11.95 8.70
CA ARG A 728 -14.66 -10.60 9.19
C ARG A 728 -15.52 -10.31 10.41
N THR A 729 -14.89 -9.91 11.52
CA THR A 729 -15.60 -9.67 12.79
C THR A 729 -15.27 -8.30 13.35
N TYR A 730 -16.31 -7.48 13.58
CA TYR A 730 -16.20 -6.19 14.25
C TYR A 730 -17.29 -6.06 15.31
N LEU A 731 -16.88 -5.99 16.58
CA LEU A 731 -17.81 -6.03 17.71
C LEU A 731 -18.79 -7.22 17.58
N ASN A 732 -20.09 -6.93 17.44
CA ASN A 732 -21.11 -7.96 17.26
C ASN A 732 -21.42 -8.26 15.78
N GLU A 733 -20.88 -7.49 14.83
CA GLU A 733 -21.13 -7.67 13.40
C GLU A 733 -20.17 -8.71 12.82
N VAL A 734 -20.71 -9.70 12.14
CA VAL A 734 -19.94 -10.77 11.47
C VAL A 734 -20.35 -10.86 10.00
N THR A 735 -19.37 -10.92 9.12
CA THR A 735 -19.55 -11.19 7.68
C THR A 735 -18.73 -12.41 7.31
N ASP A 736 -19.40 -13.46 6.81
CA ASP A 736 -18.76 -14.64 6.27
C ASP A 736 -18.79 -14.61 4.73
N LEU A 737 -17.66 -14.91 4.12
CA LEU A 737 -17.45 -14.84 2.68
C LEU A 737 -16.87 -16.18 2.20
N PHE A 738 -17.43 -16.69 1.10
CA PHE A 738 -16.97 -17.93 0.49
C PHE A 738 -16.60 -17.68 -0.96
N LEU A 739 -15.45 -18.21 -1.37
CA LEU A 739 -14.86 -18.02 -2.70
C LEU A 739 -14.48 -19.38 -3.28
N ASN A 740 -14.95 -19.68 -4.49
CA ASN A 740 -14.65 -20.89 -5.23
C ASN A 740 -13.77 -20.59 -6.44
N ARG A 741 -12.57 -21.18 -6.51
CA ARG A 741 -11.66 -21.05 -7.64
C ARG A 741 -11.76 -22.17 -8.68
N ASP A 742 -12.66 -23.14 -8.45
CA ASP A 742 -12.86 -24.26 -9.36
C ASP A 742 -13.83 -23.90 -10.50
N SER A 743 -13.66 -24.57 -11.62
CA SER A 743 -14.59 -24.57 -12.75
C SER A 743 -15.89 -25.35 -12.49
N GLU A 744 -16.00 -26.03 -11.32
CA GLU A 744 -17.19 -26.79 -10.90
C GLU A 744 -17.84 -26.14 -9.68
N PRO A 745 -19.18 -26.33 -9.50
CA PRO A 745 -19.88 -25.82 -8.32
C PRO A 745 -19.53 -26.60 -7.05
N HIS A 746 -19.43 -25.93 -5.91
CA HIS A 746 -19.13 -26.50 -4.59
C HIS A 746 -20.27 -26.28 -3.59
N ALA A 747 -20.54 -27.29 -2.72
CA ALA A 747 -21.47 -27.14 -1.63
C ALA A 747 -20.91 -26.30 -0.50
N LEU A 748 -21.74 -25.45 0.11
CA LEU A 748 -21.39 -24.71 1.30
C LEU A 748 -21.74 -25.47 2.59
N PRO A 749 -21.09 -25.13 3.73
CA PRO A 749 -21.49 -25.62 5.04
C PRO A 749 -22.97 -25.34 5.35
N SER A 750 -23.66 -26.29 5.96
CA SER A 750 -25.12 -26.26 6.15
C SER A 750 -25.60 -25.17 7.13
N ASP A 751 -24.72 -24.67 7.98
CA ASP A 751 -25.03 -23.64 8.96
C ASP A 751 -25.25 -22.24 8.34
N HIS A 752 -24.83 -22.05 7.09
CA HIS A 752 -25.04 -20.80 6.32
C HIS A 752 -26.30 -20.81 5.46
N ALA A 753 -27.02 -21.95 5.39
CA ALA A 753 -28.21 -22.10 4.53
C ALA A 753 -29.39 -21.16 4.89
N ALA A 754 -29.43 -20.65 6.13
CA ALA A 754 -30.42 -19.70 6.61
C ALA A 754 -29.94 -18.28 6.73
N ALA A 755 -28.64 -17.99 6.45
CA ALA A 755 -28.05 -16.68 6.54
C ALA A 755 -28.51 -15.74 5.43
N THR A 756 -28.54 -14.45 5.70
CA THR A 756 -28.91 -13.43 4.71
C THR A 756 -27.75 -13.21 3.74
N THR A 757 -27.97 -13.40 2.45
CA THR A 757 -26.99 -13.06 1.39
C THR A 757 -26.87 -11.55 1.28
N LEU A 758 -25.64 -11.05 1.32
CA LEU A 758 -25.29 -9.64 1.23
C LEU A 758 -24.81 -9.26 -0.19
N ALA A 759 -23.98 -10.10 -0.79
CA ALA A 759 -23.47 -9.95 -2.15
C ALA A 759 -23.12 -11.30 -2.75
N GLY A 760 -22.90 -11.33 -4.07
CA GLY A 760 -22.62 -12.57 -4.78
C GLY A 760 -23.89 -13.38 -5.04
N MET A 761 -23.71 -14.65 -5.43
CA MET A 761 -24.84 -15.51 -5.73
C MET A 761 -24.55 -16.98 -5.41
N LEU A 762 -25.63 -17.70 -5.09
CA LEU A 762 -25.64 -19.14 -5.09
C LEU A 762 -26.43 -19.65 -6.32
N SER A 763 -26.17 -20.90 -6.72
CA SER A 763 -26.99 -21.60 -7.69
C SER A 763 -28.42 -21.87 -7.15
N THR A 764 -29.33 -22.27 -8.00
CA THR A 764 -30.70 -22.67 -7.58
C THR A 764 -30.70 -23.87 -6.62
N GLU A 765 -29.62 -24.64 -6.56
CA GLU A 765 -29.43 -25.77 -5.66
C GLU A 765 -28.72 -25.36 -4.34
N GLY A 766 -28.41 -24.09 -4.16
CA GLY A 766 -27.71 -23.57 -2.97
C GLY A 766 -26.20 -23.86 -2.93
N THR A 767 -25.62 -24.18 -4.09
CA THR A 767 -24.13 -24.34 -4.22
C THR A 767 -23.47 -23.06 -4.67
N LEU A 768 -22.19 -22.90 -4.32
CA LEU A 768 -21.32 -21.82 -4.81
C LEU A 768 -20.93 -22.14 -6.26
N PRO A 769 -21.26 -21.30 -7.25
CA PRO A 769 -20.98 -21.61 -8.65
C PRO A 769 -19.48 -21.65 -8.98
N ALA A 770 -19.16 -22.15 -10.17
CA ALA A 770 -17.82 -22.08 -10.73
C ALA A 770 -17.29 -20.64 -10.70
N PHE A 771 -16.06 -20.45 -10.22
CA PHE A 771 -15.41 -19.14 -10.01
C PHE A 771 -16.31 -18.14 -9.26
N GLY A 772 -17.19 -18.65 -8.39
CA GLY A 772 -18.19 -17.86 -7.68
C GLY A 772 -17.74 -17.36 -6.33
N ALA A 773 -18.41 -16.31 -5.85
CA ALA A 773 -18.27 -15.79 -4.51
C ALA A 773 -19.63 -15.40 -3.92
N VAL A 774 -19.74 -15.49 -2.59
CA VAL A 774 -20.93 -15.09 -1.84
C VAL A 774 -20.55 -14.56 -0.47
N ALA A 775 -21.26 -13.54 -0.01
CA ALA A 775 -21.12 -12.98 1.33
C ALA A 775 -22.44 -13.09 2.10
N PHE A 776 -22.34 -13.43 3.38
CA PHE A 776 -23.47 -13.60 4.29
C PHE A 776 -23.37 -12.71 5.52
N ASP A 777 -24.52 -12.27 5.99
CA ASP A 777 -24.66 -11.72 7.34
C ASP A 777 -24.88 -12.89 8.32
N THR A 778 -23.90 -13.07 9.20
CA THR A 778 -23.93 -14.09 10.27
C THR A 778 -23.82 -13.45 11.64
N THR A 779 -24.19 -12.17 11.74
CA THR A 779 -24.23 -11.41 12.99
C THR A 779 -25.07 -12.15 14.04
N LEU A 780 -24.50 -12.33 15.25
CA LEU A 780 -25.07 -13.11 16.36
C LEU A 780 -26.13 -12.33 17.13
#